data_f45d12052214ad9dd363a54cad585b1e
#
_entry.id   f45d12052214ad9dd363a54cad585b1e
#
_cell.length_a   1.000
_cell.length_b   1.000
_cell.length_c   1.000
_cell.angle_alpha   90.00
_cell.angle_beta   90.00
_cell.angle_gamma   90.00
#
_symmetry.space_group_name_H-M   'P 1'
#
loop_
_entity.id
_entity.type
_entity.pdbx_description
1 polymer ?
#
loop_
_entity_poly.entity_id
_entity_poly.type
_entity_poly.pdbx_seq_one_letter_code
_entity_poly.pdbx_strand_id
1 'polypeptide(L)'
;MNKKYSYLFLSGLLLSACGGSETNSFKQTPKGVEVSVKNVSENTPKIVRLEVFGDKIIRVSATKDDKFKDPQSLVIVDQKSQPAFKVEQNGDTVKVITNALKANVLTSSGKVFFTDLNGKLILSEADNGKTLTPYQVTQTHADGKPETFNGWSYQAVFDSPDDEAFYGLGQHQADDWNYKGKNEELFQYNTKVSVPFVVSSQNYGVMFDSYSLMRFGNSKPYSLLKDIFTLYDKDGNPGALTGTYNIKGQDPIVRKEDSLYYEDFKTVGRLLPKGLDNATVVIEGQIEPKQSGEYKFLHYYSGYQSITIDGKNVYPSEMLGSDSKIWRTAWNPNARKFSVNLEKGKKYSLRIEWTPDGGEAYCGLRALEPVDKATQNKLSVWSEMTQQLDYYFINGANTDEVISGYRTLTGKAQIAPEWLLGYWQSRERYKTQDEIVDALKGFRQRHLPIDNIVMDWNYWTINQWGSYDFDPARFSNPQKMIDDIHAMNAKIMISCWPKFYPNVEHFKELNDKGFIYQQSLKDSLRDWLADPLNDWKGFTYAFYDAYSPEARKIFWRQLYDKLGSIGMDAWWMDASEPNVRDCTPMEYRKLLCGPTELGSSDEYFNAYSIVNAEAIYDGQRGYETAIEKQGIDKKDAKALQAAAKWNSNGFGNEQNFSPNNNRVFLLTRSGFLGEQRYSTATWSGDIGTRWEDLKAQITAGLNFSISGIPYWSQDIGGFSVENRYQAAQQVFDKTKKETEDLKEWRELNVRWHQVGAFAPMYRSHGQFPFREPWNIAPENSDTYKSIKYYLDLRYKLMPYIYSLAAKVHFDDYTIMRPLVMDFGTDKQVLNIAYQFMFGPSIMVNPVYTYKTREREVYFPKGEVWYDFYTGEVASQGGESKTVAAPYERIPLFVRGGSIIPFGPEIEYTRQKSADNIRLYVYTGKDGDFTLYEDEGVNYGYEAGRFARIKFSYNDASKTLTIADREGEFPGMLKERTFTVVAVSAGNPKGKEIVVKYDGKKKDVKVE
;
A
#
# COMPACT_ATOMS: atom_id res chain seq x y z
N MET A 1 49.51 4.21 -43.99
CA MET A 1 48.82 3.24 -44.84
C MET A 1 47.34 3.18 -44.44
N ASN A 2 46.54 3.80 -45.31
CA ASN A 2 45.07 3.91 -45.14
C ASN A 2 44.38 2.60 -45.46
N LYS A 3 43.43 2.14 -44.64
CA LYS A 3 42.37 1.25 -45.09
C LYS A 3 41.02 1.84 -44.69
N LYS A 4 40.33 2.34 -45.69
CA LYS A 4 38.92 2.71 -45.69
C LYS A 4 38.07 1.44 -45.66
N TYR A 5 37.07 1.38 -44.78
CA TYR A 5 35.96 0.44 -44.89
C TYR A 5 34.73 1.19 -45.41
N SER A 6 34.28 0.74 -46.59
CA SER A 6 33.06 1.20 -47.24
C SER A 6 31.86 0.52 -46.60
N TYR A 7 30.85 1.32 -46.22
CA TYR A 7 29.53 0.82 -45.92
C TYR A 7 28.70 0.73 -47.23
N LEU A 8 28.21 -0.46 -47.53
CA LEU A 8 27.22 -0.69 -48.60
C LEU A 8 25.83 -0.25 -48.06
N PHE A 9 25.28 0.78 -48.66
CA PHE A 9 23.86 1.07 -48.59
C PHE A 9 23.11 0.16 -49.56
N LEU A 10 22.22 -0.72 -49.06
CA LEU A 10 21.24 -1.41 -49.91
C LEU A 10 20.05 -0.48 -50.11
N SER A 11 19.98 0.10 -51.30
CA SER A 11 18.80 0.85 -51.77
C SER A 11 17.72 -0.15 -52.22
N GLY A 12 16.64 -0.25 -51.43
CA GLY A 12 15.42 -0.96 -51.83
C GLY A 12 14.65 -0.16 -52.89
N LEU A 13 14.34 -0.78 -53.97
CA LEU A 13 13.52 -0.25 -55.06
C LEU A 13 12.12 0.12 -54.57
N LEU A 14 11.75 1.40 -54.78
CA LEU A 14 10.37 1.86 -54.76
C LEU A 14 9.67 1.41 -56.04
N LEU A 15 8.76 0.46 -55.93
CA LEU A 15 7.73 0.24 -56.92
C LEU A 15 6.59 1.23 -56.71
N SER A 16 6.54 2.26 -57.49
CA SER A 16 5.39 3.18 -57.58
C SER A 16 4.25 2.48 -58.34
N ALA A 17 3.23 2.05 -57.57
CA ALA A 17 1.93 1.74 -58.14
C ALA A 17 1.05 2.98 -58.00
N CYS A 18 0.68 3.62 -59.08
CA CYS A 18 -0.38 4.64 -59.13
C CYS A 18 -1.74 4.00 -58.84
N GLY A 19 -2.34 4.35 -57.71
CA GLY A 19 -3.71 4.06 -57.36
C GLY A 19 -4.07 4.95 -56.15
N GLY A 20 -5.11 5.77 -56.28
CA GLY A 20 -5.66 6.76 -55.41
C GLY A 20 -5.09 6.95 -53.99
N SER A 21 -4.79 8.15 -53.58
CA SER A 21 -4.29 8.48 -52.27
C SER A 21 -5.32 8.16 -51.17
N GLU A 22 -5.43 6.90 -50.75
CA GLU A 22 -5.89 6.61 -49.39
C GLU A 22 -4.77 7.07 -48.45
N THR A 23 -4.97 8.18 -47.75
CA THR A 23 -4.09 8.55 -46.67
C THR A 23 -4.04 7.38 -45.70
N ASN A 24 -2.84 6.78 -45.53
CA ASN A 24 -2.64 5.69 -44.57
C ASN A 24 -3.27 6.09 -43.23
N SER A 25 -4.23 5.29 -42.74
CA SER A 25 -4.94 5.55 -41.48
C SER A 25 -4.03 5.37 -40.26
N PHE A 26 -2.76 5.00 -40.42
CA PHE A 26 -1.79 4.88 -39.34
C PHE A 26 -0.37 5.23 -39.83
N LYS A 27 0.46 5.59 -38.86
CA LYS A 27 1.90 5.81 -38.98
C LYS A 27 2.65 4.81 -38.10
N GLN A 28 3.53 4.01 -38.67
CA GLN A 28 4.40 3.17 -37.85
C GLN A 28 5.50 4.01 -37.19
N THR A 29 5.78 3.73 -35.91
CA THR A 29 6.82 4.36 -35.09
C THR A 29 7.89 3.31 -34.71
N PRO A 30 9.06 3.71 -34.20
CA PRO A 30 10.06 2.73 -33.72
C PRO A 30 9.53 1.79 -32.63
N LYS A 31 8.53 2.20 -31.84
CA LYS A 31 7.97 1.42 -30.71
C LYS A 31 6.58 0.83 -30.99
N GLY A 32 5.95 1.17 -32.14
CA GLY A 32 4.57 0.70 -32.40
C GLY A 32 3.89 1.44 -33.56
N VAL A 33 2.66 1.94 -33.31
CA VAL A 33 1.87 2.66 -34.31
C VAL A 33 1.11 3.84 -33.70
N GLU A 34 0.93 4.89 -34.50
CA GLU A 34 -0.04 5.96 -34.26
C GLU A 34 -1.17 5.85 -35.28
N VAL A 35 -2.40 5.78 -34.80
CA VAL A 35 -3.60 5.62 -35.63
C VAL A 35 -4.45 6.88 -35.55
N SER A 36 -4.74 7.49 -36.69
CA SER A 36 -5.70 8.58 -36.80
C SER A 36 -7.12 8.03 -36.82
N VAL A 37 -7.96 8.49 -35.91
CA VAL A 37 -9.35 8.04 -35.77
C VAL A 37 -10.22 8.75 -36.80
N LYS A 38 -11.03 8.00 -37.56
CA LYS A 38 -11.84 8.53 -38.64
C LYS A 38 -13.12 9.24 -38.16
N ASN A 39 -13.83 8.61 -37.21
CA ASN A 39 -15.11 9.11 -36.70
C ASN A 39 -14.90 9.82 -35.35
N VAL A 40 -14.32 11.03 -35.40
CA VAL A 40 -14.08 11.82 -34.17
C VAL A 40 -15.36 12.53 -33.76
N SER A 41 -15.80 12.31 -32.53
CA SER A 41 -16.87 13.08 -31.87
C SER A 41 -16.28 14.07 -30.87
N GLU A 42 -17.16 14.87 -30.23
CA GLU A 42 -16.75 15.89 -29.25
C GLU A 42 -15.83 15.38 -28.15
N ASN A 43 -16.01 14.14 -27.69
CA ASN A 43 -15.26 13.57 -26.54
C ASN A 43 -14.38 12.38 -26.89
N THR A 44 -14.29 11.94 -28.15
CA THR A 44 -13.42 10.85 -28.57
C THR A 44 -12.03 11.34 -28.97
N PRO A 45 -10.97 10.52 -28.81
CA PRO A 45 -9.61 10.90 -29.21
C PRO A 45 -9.50 11.07 -30.73
N LYS A 46 -8.61 11.95 -31.18
CA LYS A 46 -8.20 12.09 -32.60
C LYS A 46 -7.13 11.08 -32.98
N ILE A 47 -6.24 10.77 -32.02
CA ILE A 47 -5.10 9.87 -32.24
C ILE A 47 -5.05 8.83 -31.13
N VAL A 48 -4.84 7.58 -31.49
CA VAL A 48 -4.54 6.47 -30.58
C VAL A 48 -3.18 5.91 -30.94
N ARG A 49 -2.32 5.72 -29.95
CA ARG A 49 -0.99 5.15 -30.11
C ARG A 49 -0.88 3.84 -29.37
N LEU A 50 -0.30 2.81 -30.00
CA LEU A 50 0.08 1.54 -29.38
C LEU A 50 1.60 1.46 -29.38
N GLU A 51 2.21 1.23 -28.22
CA GLU A 51 3.66 1.06 -28.05
C GLU A 51 3.98 -0.27 -27.37
N VAL A 52 4.97 -0.98 -27.86
CA VAL A 52 5.41 -2.28 -27.34
C VAL A 52 6.51 -2.05 -26.31
N PHE A 53 6.25 -2.42 -25.05
CA PHE A 53 7.19 -2.38 -23.93
C PHE A 53 7.72 -3.77 -23.58
N GLY A 54 7.03 -4.82 -23.97
CA GLY A 54 7.40 -6.22 -23.81
C GLY A 54 6.53 -7.10 -24.72
N ASP A 55 6.88 -8.36 -24.91
CA ASP A 55 6.04 -9.28 -25.70
C ASP A 55 4.60 -9.38 -25.12
N LYS A 56 4.45 -9.15 -23.83
CA LYS A 56 3.19 -9.19 -23.08
C LYS A 56 2.74 -7.82 -22.55
N ILE A 57 3.43 -6.73 -22.90
CA ILE A 57 3.19 -5.39 -22.33
C ILE A 57 3.03 -4.37 -23.46
N ILE A 58 1.85 -3.75 -23.52
CA ILE A 58 1.49 -2.74 -24.52
C ILE A 58 1.03 -1.47 -23.80
N ARG A 59 1.64 -0.33 -24.13
CA ARG A 59 1.13 0.99 -23.76
C ARG A 59 0.10 1.43 -24.79
N VAL A 60 -1.00 1.97 -24.29
CA VAL A 60 -2.03 2.63 -25.09
C VAL A 60 -2.11 4.07 -24.67
N SER A 61 -1.84 4.98 -25.59
CA SER A 61 -2.01 6.41 -25.39
C SER A 61 -3.10 6.94 -26.30
N ALA A 62 -3.85 7.95 -25.84
CA ALA A 62 -4.86 8.60 -26.64
C ALA A 62 -4.91 10.10 -26.37
N THR A 63 -5.10 10.90 -27.42
CA THR A 63 -5.18 12.37 -27.31
C THR A 63 -6.21 12.98 -28.27
N LYS A 64 -6.73 14.14 -27.91
CA LYS A 64 -7.52 15.01 -28.81
C LYS A 64 -6.69 16.12 -29.46
N ASP A 65 -5.47 16.30 -29.00
CA ASP A 65 -4.51 17.21 -29.63
C ASP A 65 -4.05 16.65 -30.98
N ASP A 66 -3.45 17.48 -31.82
CA ASP A 66 -2.92 17.05 -33.11
C ASP A 66 -1.62 16.23 -33.01
N LYS A 67 -1.03 16.17 -31.80
CA LYS A 67 0.13 15.37 -31.44
C LYS A 67 0.15 15.08 -29.95
N PHE A 68 0.83 13.99 -29.56
CA PHE A 68 1.09 13.68 -28.16
C PHE A 68 2.02 14.71 -27.52
N LYS A 69 1.79 15.03 -26.25
CA LYS A 69 2.67 15.89 -25.44
C LYS A 69 3.82 15.09 -24.81
N ASP A 70 3.59 13.81 -24.54
CA ASP A 70 4.56 12.87 -23.97
C ASP A 70 5.27 13.39 -22.72
N PRO A 71 4.54 13.71 -21.64
CA PRO A 71 5.17 14.11 -20.40
C PRO A 71 6.06 12.98 -19.88
N GLN A 72 7.13 13.35 -19.18
CA GLN A 72 8.00 12.36 -18.55
C GLN A 72 7.22 11.62 -17.46
N SER A 73 7.17 10.30 -17.54
CA SER A 73 6.56 9.48 -16.51
C SER A 73 7.41 9.48 -15.23
N LEU A 74 6.74 9.63 -14.07
CA LEU A 74 7.37 9.50 -12.75
C LEU A 74 7.55 8.02 -12.33
N VAL A 75 6.86 7.11 -13.00
CA VAL A 75 6.76 5.71 -12.55
C VAL A 75 7.44 4.72 -13.49
N ILE A 76 7.49 5.00 -14.79
CA ILE A 76 8.09 4.11 -15.78
C ILE A 76 9.61 4.28 -15.80
N VAL A 77 10.31 3.18 -15.58
CA VAL A 77 11.77 3.16 -15.67
C VAL A 77 12.25 2.87 -17.11
N ASP A 78 13.50 3.24 -17.39
CA ASP A 78 14.09 2.98 -18.69
C ASP A 78 14.08 1.48 -19.03
N GLN A 79 13.53 1.14 -20.19
CA GLN A 79 13.45 -0.23 -20.66
C GLN A 79 14.75 -0.64 -21.35
N LYS A 80 15.33 -1.75 -20.91
CA LYS A 80 16.64 -2.25 -21.38
C LYS A 80 16.63 -2.81 -22.81
N SER A 81 15.48 -3.20 -23.30
CA SER A 81 15.34 -3.81 -24.63
C SER A 81 14.05 -3.35 -25.30
N GLN A 82 14.08 -3.28 -26.63
CA GLN A 82 12.89 -3.05 -27.44
C GLN A 82 12.47 -4.37 -28.08
N PRO A 83 11.31 -4.93 -27.73
CA PRO A 83 10.81 -6.18 -28.32
C PRO A 83 10.53 -6.00 -29.82
N ALA A 84 10.72 -7.07 -30.59
CA ALA A 84 10.33 -7.11 -31.99
C ALA A 84 8.79 -7.19 -32.10
N PHE A 85 8.25 -6.51 -33.07
CA PHE A 85 6.82 -6.56 -33.38
C PHE A 85 6.59 -6.42 -34.90
N LYS A 86 5.40 -6.83 -35.36
CA LYS A 86 4.92 -6.62 -36.71
C LYS A 86 3.68 -5.75 -36.71
N VAL A 87 3.47 -4.98 -37.74
CA VAL A 87 2.27 -4.18 -37.94
C VAL A 87 1.54 -4.68 -39.17
N GLU A 88 0.26 -4.94 -39.05
CA GLU A 88 -0.62 -5.36 -40.13
C GLU A 88 -1.90 -4.54 -40.09
N GLN A 89 -2.46 -4.22 -41.26
CA GLN A 89 -3.79 -3.66 -41.36
C GLN A 89 -4.69 -4.64 -42.11
N ASN A 90 -5.87 -4.89 -41.58
CA ASN A 90 -6.90 -5.68 -42.23
C ASN A 90 -8.25 -4.93 -42.08
N GLY A 91 -8.69 -4.35 -43.19
CA GLY A 91 -9.90 -3.50 -43.22
C GLY A 91 -9.75 -2.31 -42.24
N ASP A 92 -10.67 -2.21 -41.31
CA ASP A 92 -10.72 -1.16 -40.29
C ASP A 92 -9.77 -1.41 -39.08
N THR A 93 -9.06 -2.52 -39.05
CA THR A 93 -8.24 -2.92 -37.89
C THR A 93 -6.75 -2.81 -38.20
N VAL A 94 -6.02 -1.98 -37.46
CA VAL A 94 -4.56 -1.99 -37.40
C VAL A 94 -4.13 -2.87 -36.22
N LYS A 95 -3.17 -3.76 -36.45
CA LYS A 95 -2.71 -4.76 -35.47
C LYS A 95 -1.22 -4.57 -35.21
N VAL A 96 -0.83 -4.53 -33.96
CA VAL A 96 0.54 -4.67 -33.48
C VAL A 96 0.68 -6.09 -32.92
N ILE A 97 1.56 -6.88 -33.49
CA ILE A 97 1.72 -8.31 -33.20
C ILE A 97 3.10 -8.52 -32.58
N THR A 98 3.13 -8.96 -31.34
CA THR A 98 4.33 -9.38 -30.62
C THR A 98 4.50 -10.92 -30.69
N ASN A 99 5.50 -11.45 -29.98
CA ASN A 99 5.67 -12.91 -29.89
C ASN A 99 4.61 -13.58 -28.98
N ALA A 100 3.81 -12.81 -28.21
CA ALA A 100 2.87 -13.35 -27.22
C ALA A 100 1.40 -12.94 -27.44
N LEU A 101 1.14 -11.78 -28.06
CA LEU A 101 -0.22 -11.27 -28.22
C LEU A 101 -0.38 -10.35 -29.44
N LYS A 102 -1.63 -9.99 -29.74
CA LYS A 102 -2.00 -8.97 -30.71
C LYS A 102 -2.74 -7.84 -30.02
N ALA A 103 -2.23 -6.62 -30.18
CA ALA A 103 -2.95 -5.39 -29.82
C ALA A 103 -3.60 -4.83 -31.08
N ASN A 104 -4.89 -4.64 -31.07
CA ASN A 104 -5.72 -4.25 -32.20
C ASN A 104 -6.34 -2.89 -31.95
N VAL A 105 -6.38 -2.01 -32.95
CA VAL A 105 -7.07 -0.74 -32.89
C VAL A 105 -7.96 -0.54 -34.11
N LEU A 106 -9.23 -0.17 -33.90
CA LEU A 106 -10.16 0.16 -34.97
C LEU A 106 -9.91 1.60 -35.46
N THR A 107 -9.63 1.77 -36.74
CA THR A 107 -9.40 3.12 -37.30
C THR A 107 -10.65 3.97 -37.34
N SER A 108 -11.85 3.37 -37.34
CA SER A 108 -13.13 4.07 -37.32
C SER A 108 -13.43 4.75 -35.98
N SER A 109 -13.10 4.10 -34.85
CA SER A 109 -13.51 4.56 -33.51
C SER A 109 -12.36 4.76 -32.53
N GLY A 110 -11.16 4.28 -32.87
CA GLY A 110 -10.03 4.25 -31.94
C GLY A 110 -10.15 3.19 -30.83
N LYS A 111 -11.15 2.31 -30.88
CA LYS A 111 -11.34 1.22 -29.90
C LYS A 111 -10.16 0.25 -29.93
N VAL A 112 -9.58 -0.04 -28.76
CA VAL A 112 -8.47 -0.98 -28.61
C VAL A 112 -8.96 -2.29 -27.97
N PHE A 113 -8.45 -3.41 -28.45
CA PHE A 113 -8.68 -4.72 -27.87
C PHE A 113 -7.46 -5.63 -28.04
N PHE A 114 -7.29 -6.54 -27.10
CA PHE A 114 -6.16 -7.45 -27.02
C PHE A 114 -6.62 -8.89 -27.21
N THR A 115 -5.87 -9.65 -28.03
CA THR A 115 -6.12 -11.06 -28.25
C THR A 115 -4.84 -11.87 -28.08
N ASP A 116 -4.96 -13.15 -27.82
CA ASP A 116 -3.84 -14.08 -28.00
C ASP A 116 -3.47 -14.22 -29.49
N LEU A 117 -2.39 -14.95 -29.77
CA LEU A 117 -1.94 -15.19 -31.16
C LEU A 117 -2.97 -15.95 -32.01
N ASN A 118 -3.88 -16.72 -31.39
CA ASN A 118 -4.94 -17.47 -32.06
C ASN A 118 -6.21 -16.63 -32.28
N GLY A 119 -6.27 -15.42 -31.74
CA GLY A 119 -7.41 -14.50 -31.87
C GLY A 119 -8.44 -14.60 -30.75
N LYS A 120 -8.20 -15.37 -29.67
CA LYS A 120 -9.05 -15.38 -28.48
C LYS A 120 -8.94 -14.03 -27.78
N LEU A 121 -10.07 -13.38 -27.50
CA LEU A 121 -10.14 -12.11 -26.78
C LEU A 121 -9.59 -12.26 -25.36
N ILE A 122 -8.74 -11.31 -24.94
CA ILE A 122 -8.22 -11.19 -23.58
C ILE A 122 -8.90 -10.00 -22.87
N LEU A 123 -8.85 -8.81 -23.49
CA LEU A 123 -9.47 -7.59 -22.99
C LEU A 123 -9.94 -6.71 -24.15
N SER A 124 -11.07 -6.06 -24.03
CA SER A 124 -11.59 -5.09 -25.00
C SER A 124 -12.03 -3.82 -24.29
N GLU A 125 -11.65 -2.68 -24.82
CA GLU A 125 -12.36 -1.44 -24.49
C GLU A 125 -13.83 -1.58 -24.89
N ALA A 126 -14.72 -0.94 -24.12
CA ALA A 126 -16.12 -0.85 -24.47
C ALA A 126 -16.32 0.05 -25.71
N ASP A 127 -17.44 -0.06 -26.37
CA ASP A 127 -17.79 0.87 -27.45
C ASP A 127 -17.91 2.28 -26.88
N ASN A 128 -17.23 3.24 -27.52
CA ASN A 128 -17.06 4.61 -27.03
C ASN A 128 -16.46 4.70 -25.61
N GLY A 129 -15.68 3.66 -25.21
CA GLY A 129 -15.13 3.52 -23.87
C GLY A 129 -13.98 4.50 -23.54
N LYS A 130 -13.47 5.29 -24.52
CA LYS A 130 -12.46 6.34 -24.28
C LYS A 130 -13.08 7.71 -24.52
N THR A 131 -13.08 8.54 -23.48
CA THR A 131 -13.50 9.95 -23.61
C THR A 131 -12.43 10.88 -23.02
N LEU A 132 -12.23 12.03 -23.63
CA LEU A 132 -11.36 13.11 -23.17
C LEU A 132 -12.17 14.41 -23.18
N THR A 133 -12.34 15.01 -22.00
CA THR A 133 -13.04 16.29 -21.81
C THR A 133 -12.03 17.35 -21.41
N PRO A 134 -12.07 18.56 -21.99
CA PRO A 134 -11.15 19.62 -21.59
C PRO A 134 -11.22 19.93 -20.10
N TYR A 135 -10.05 20.07 -19.48
CA TYR A 135 -9.90 20.48 -18.08
C TYR A 135 -8.97 21.68 -17.99
N GLN A 136 -9.34 22.64 -17.16
CA GLN A 136 -8.55 23.85 -16.95
C GLN A 136 -8.60 24.24 -15.48
N VAL A 137 -7.45 24.62 -14.92
CA VAL A 137 -7.34 25.14 -13.56
C VAL A 137 -6.32 26.26 -13.50
N THR A 138 -6.57 27.28 -12.66
CA THR A 138 -5.61 28.35 -12.41
C THR A 138 -5.11 28.23 -10.97
N GLN A 139 -3.80 28.19 -10.81
CA GLN A 139 -3.13 28.15 -9.51
C GLN A 139 -2.11 29.29 -9.40
N THR A 140 -1.76 29.67 -8.17
CA THR A 140 -0.88 30.80 -7.90
C THR A 140 0.44 30.32 -7.33
N HIS A 141 1.53 30.61 -8.02
CA HIS A 141 2.90 30.29 -7.61
C HIS A 141 3.32 31.00 -6.32
N ALA A 142 4.45 30.55 -5.75
CA ALA A 142 5.03 31.12 -4.54
C ALA A 142 5.32 32.63 -4.68
N ASP A 143 5.69 33.10 -5.87
CA ASP A 143 5.93 34.52 -6.21
C ASP A 143 4.64 35.34 -6.40
N GLY A 144 3.48 34.74 -6.25
CA GLY A 144 2.17 35.37 -6.37
C GLY A 144 1.63 35.44 -7.81
N LYS A 145 2.32 34.91 -8.81
CA LYS A 145 1.84 34.90 -10.19
C LYS A 145 0.86 33.74 -10.42
N PRO A 146 -0.31 34.03 -11.02
CA PRO A 146 -1.23 32.99 -11.44
C PRO A 146 -0.73 32.32 -12.73
N GLU A 147 -0.87 31.00 -12.80
CA GLU A 147 -0.68 30.23 -14.02
C GLU A 147 -1.92 29.39 -14.29
N THR A 148 -2.32 29.31 -15.57
CA THR A 148 -3.45 28.50 -16.02
C THR A 148 -2.94 27.26 -16.70
N PHE A 149 -3.25 26.12 -16.11
CA PHE A 149 -2.90 24.79 -16.60
C PHE A 149 -4.07 24.21 -17.39
N ASN A 150 -3.75 23.61 -18.54
CA ASN A 150 -4.72 23.01 -19.44
C ASN A 150 -4.37 21.53 -19.65
N GLY A 151 -5.38 20.69 -19.62
CA GLY A 151 -5.25 19.25 -19.83
C GLY A 151 -6.58 18.61 -20.19
N TRP A 152 -6.68 17.33 -19.95
CA TRP A 152 -7.84 16.52 -20.22
C TRP A 152 -8.26 15.75 -18.99
N SER A 153 -9.55 15.75 -18.69
CA SER A 153 -10.16 14.70 -17.87
C SER A 153 -10.49 13.54 -18.80
N TYR A 154 -10.15 12.32 -18.41
CA TYR A 154 -10.46 11.16 -19.23
C TYR A 154 -11.30 10.12 -18.50
N GLN A 155 -12.00 9.28 -19.26
CA GLN A 155 -12.57 8.02 -18.80
C GLN A 155 -12.15 6.90 -19.75
N ALA A 156 -11.71 5.77 -19.19
CA ALA A 156 -11.44 4.53 -19.89
C ALA A 156 -12.36 3.43 -19.37
N VAL A 157 -13.10 2.77 -20.25
CA VAL A 157 -14.06 1.73 -19.92
C VAL A 157 -13.78 0.48 -20.72
N PHE A 158 -13.74 -0.69 -20.05
CA PHE A 158 -13.48 -1.97 -20.67
C PHE A 158 -14.65 -2.92 -20.39
N ASP A 159 -14.97 -3.75 -21.38
CA ASP A 159 -15.91 -4.83 -21.22
C ASP A 159 -15.33 -5.91 -20.30
N SER A 160 -16.17 -6.53 -19.49
CA SER A 160 -15.75 -7.52 -18.52
C SER A 160 -16.85 -8.58 -18.34
N PRO A 161 -16.53 -9.89 -18.45
CA PRO A 161 -17.49 -10.96 -18.21
C PRO A 161 -17.93 -10.99 -16.74
N ASP A 162 -19.14 -11.52 -16.49
CA ASP A 162 -19.76 -11.49 -15.15
C ASP A 162 -18.97 -12.27 -14.10
N ASP A 163 -18.23 -13.30 -14.50
CA ASP A 163 -17.45 -14.17 -13.60
C ASP A 163 -16.00 -13.68 -13.39
N GLU A 164 -15.65 -12.50 -13.90
CA GLU A 164 -14.36 -11.87 -13.66
C GLU A 164 -14.33 -11.13 -12.33
N ALA A 165 -13.19 -11.15 -11.64
CA ALA A 165 -12.93 -10.40 -10.43
C ALA A 165 -11.77 -9.41 -10.65
N PHE A 166 -11.81 -8.27 -9.94
CA PHE A 166 -10.78 -7.23 -9.98
C PHE A 166 -10.18 -7.00 -8.60
N TYR A 167 -8.87 -6.90 -8.54
CA TYR A 167 -8.09 -6.72 -7.33
C TYR A 167 -7.08 -5.58 -7.51
N GLY A 168 -6.42 -5.20 -6.42
CA GLY A 168 -5.37 -4.19 -6.45
C GLY A 168 -5.86 -2.83 -5.98
N LEU A 169 -5.53 -1.76 -6.72
CA LEU A 169 -5.85 -0.35 -6.42
C LEU A 169 -5.19 0.22 -5.16
N GLY A 170 -4.27 -0.52 -4.51
CA GLY A 170 -3.62 -0.13 -3.26
C GLY A 170 -4.34 -0.63 -2.01
N GLN A 171 -4.34 0.16 -0.94
CA GLN A 171 -5.06 -0.18 0.30
C GLN A 171 -6.16 0.84 0.61
N HIS A 172 -7.33 0.35 0.97
CA HIS A 172 -8.49 1.17 1.33
C HIS A 172 -9.17 0.56 2.56
N GLN A 173 -9.68 1.39 3.47
CA GLN A 173 -10.31 0.95 4.73
C GLN A 173 -11.80 0.60 4.55
N ALA A 174 -12.18 0.18 3.35
CA ALA A 174 -13.55 -0.11 2.97
C ALA A 174 -13.95 -1.58 3.15
N ASP A 175 -13.00 -2.45 3.48
CA ASP A 175 -13.18 -3.90 3.58
C ASP A 175 -13.67 -4.54 2.26
N ASP A 176 -13.28 -3.95 1.12
CA ASP A 176 -13.55 -4.48 -0.21
C ASP A 176 -12.35 -5.32 -0.69
N TRP A 177 -12.58 -6.60 -1.02
CA TRP A 177 -11.56 -7.47 -1.62
C TRP A 177 -11.67 -7.47 -3.15
N ASN A 178 -12.83 -7.88 -3.68
CA ASN A 178 -13.11 -7.88 -5.10
C ASN A 178 -13.82 -6.58 -5.48
N TYR A 179 -13.18 -5.79 -6.34
CA TYR A 179 -13.70 -4.49 -6.79
C TYR A 179 -14.73 -4.58 -7.93
N LYS A 180 -15.08 -5.79 -8.43
CA LYS A 180 -16.11 -5.96 -9.45
C LYS A 180 -17.44 -5.36 -8.98
N GLY A 181 -17.92 -4.37 -9.72
CA GLY A 181 -19.15 -3.66 -9.38
C GLY A 181 -19.05 -2.68 -8.20
N LYS A 182 -17.85 -2.43 -7.67
CA LYS A 182 -17.59 -1.48 -6.59
C LYS A 182 -17.19 -0.12 -7.12
N ASN A 183 -17.21 0.89 -6.23
CA ASN A 183 -16.75 2.24 -6.51
C ASN A 183 -15.67 2.62 -5.51
N GLU A 184 -14.55 3.15 -6.01
CA GLU A 184 -13.47 3.66 -5.17
C GLU A 184 -12.93 4.99 -5.71
N GLU A 185 -12.76 5.98 -4.82
CA GLU A 185 -12.06 7.20 -5.13
C GLU A 185 -10.57 7.01 -4.82
N LEU A 186 -9.72 7.19 -5.83
CA LEU A 186 -8.28 6.94 -5.74
C LEU A 186 -7.54 8.25 -5.50
N PHE A 187 -7.26 8.51 -4.24
CA PHE A 187 -6.43 9.63 -3.78
C PHE A 187 -5.67 9.25 -2.51
N GLN A 188 -4.57 9.94 -2.26
CA GLN A 188 -3.76 9.70 -1.08
C GLN A 188 -4.36 10.38 0.15
N TYR A 189 -4.47 9.63 1.24
CA TYR A 189 -4.99 10.11 2.51
C TYR A 189 -4.44 9.26 3.65
N ASN A 190 -4.38 9.79 4.88
CA ASN A 190 -4.09 8.97 6.04
C ASN A 190 -5.06 7.77 6.10
N THR A 191 -4.53 6.53 6.21
CA THR A 191 -5.25 5.25 6.11
C THR A 191 -5.68 4.81 4.71
N LYS A 192 -5.31 5.55 3.66
CA LYS A 192 -5.68 5.25 2.29
C LYS A 192 -4.49 5.45 1.35
N VAL A 193 -4.10 4.41 0.62
CA VAL A 193 -3.04 4.46 -0.38
C VAL A 193 -3.61 4.01 -1.71
N SER A 194 -3.54 4.89 -2.70
CA SER A 194 -4.09 4.65 -4.03
C SER A 194 -3.01 4.32 -5.03
N VAL A 195 -3.07 3.11 -5.59
CA VAL A 195 -2.17 2.61 -6.63
C VAL A 195 -3.04 2.27 -7.86
N PRO A 196 -3.04 3.08 -8.93
CA PRO A 196 -3.94 2.90 -10.06
C PRO A 196 -3.51 1.72 -10.96
N PHE A 197 -3.46 0.53 -10.38
CA PHE A 197 -3.17 -0.74 -11.02
C PHE A 197 -4.23 -1.77 -10.65
N VAL A 198 -4.97 -2.25 -11.66
CA VAL A 198 -6.02 -3.27 -11.54
C VAL A 198 -5.46 -4.59 -12.01
N VAL A 199 -5.64 -5.64 -11.22
CA VAL A 199 -5.29 -7.03 -11.58
C VAL A 199 -6.56 -7.85 -11.72
N SER A 200 -6.71 -8.51 -12.86
CA SER A 200 -7.86 -9.34 -13.18
C SER A 200 -7.63 -10.82 -12.85
N SER A 201 -8.69 -11.49 -12.40
CA SER A 201 -8.73 -12.96 -12.28
C SER A 201 -8.52 -13.70 -13.61
N GLN A 202 -8.53 -12.99 -14.74
CA GLN A 202 -8.22 -13.50 -16.08
C GLN A 202 -6.72 -13.43 -16.41
N ASN A 203 -5.86 -13.15 -15.42
CA ASN A 203 -4.40 -13.05 -15.53
C ASN A 203 -3.92 -11.92 -16.47
N TYR A 204 -4.55 -10.77 -16.39
CA TYR A 204 -4.03 -9.53 -16.96
C TYR A 204 -4.05 -8.41 -15.93
N GLY A 205 -3.27 -7.37 -16.17
CA GLY A 205 -3.29 -6.12 -15.41
C GLY A 205 -3.47 -4.91 -16.31
N VAL A 206 -4.10 -3.86 -15.77
CA VAL A 206 -4.19 -2.54 -16.40
C VAL A 206 -3.65 -1.51 -15.42
N MET A 207 -2.55 -0.87 -15.79
CA MET A 207 -1.91 0.19 -15.01
C MET A 207 -2.15 1.53 -15.70
N PHE A 208 -2.63 2.52 -14.96
CA PHE A 208 -2.91 3.87 -15.45
C PHE A 208 -1.80 4.82 -15.01
N ASP A 209 -1.07 5.39 -15.98
CA ASP A 209 0.00 6.37 -15.72
C ASP A 209 -0.59 7.78 -15.60
N SER A 210 -1.24 8.02 -14.47
CA SER A 210 -1.90 9.29 -14.14
C SER A 210 -1.78 9.56 -12.65
N TYR A 211 -1.43 10.80 -12.29
CA TYR A 211 -1.08 11.23 -10.92
C TYR A 211 -2.19 12.06 -10.27
N SER A 212 -3.27 12.32 -10.97
CA SER A 212 -4.39 13.13 -10.48
C SER A 212 -5.36 12.33 -9.61
N LEU A 213 -6.39 12.99 -9.09
CA LEU A 213 -7.54 12.31 -8.50
C LEU A 213 -8.18 11.37 -9.53
N MET A 214 -8.40 10.12 -9.16
CA MET A 214 -9.03 9.12 -10.03
C MET A 214 -10.25 8.49 -9.36
N ARG A 215 -11.12 7.85 -10.16
CA ARG A 215 -12.25 7.04 -9.68
C ARG A 215 -12.30 5.72 -10.43
N PHE A 216 -12.41 4.65 -9.66
CA PHE A 216 -12.70 3.31 -10.17
C PHE A 216 -14.21 3.04 -10.07
N GLY A 217 -14.80 2.44 -11.10
CA GLY A 217 -16.22 2.12 -11.16
C GLY A 217 -17.02 3.28 -11.75
N ASN A 218 -17.79 4.00 -10.93
CA ASN A 218 -18.54 5.16 -11.41
C ASN A 218 -17.62 6.39 -11.54
N SER A 219 -17.67 7.08 -12.68
CA SER A 219 -16.92 8.33 -12.92
C SER A 219 -17.50 9.54 -12.16
N LYS A 220 -18.75 9.46 -11.73
CA LYS A 220 -19.42 10.53 -10.97
C LYS A 220 -18.95 10.52 -9.49
N PRO A 221 -18.75 11.67 -8.85
CA PRO A 221 -18.54 11.76 -7.42
C PRO A 221 -19.81 11.37 -6.64
N TYR A 222 -19.64 10.99 -5.38
CA TYR A 222 -20.78 10.88 -4.47
C TYR A 222 -21.43 12.25 -4.28
N SER A 223 -22.73 12.33 -4.48
CA SER A 223 -23.51 13.58 -4.44
C SER A 223 -24.17 13.78 -3.09
N LEU A 224 -24.53 15.03 -2.78
CA LEU A 224 -25.30 15.35 -1.59
C LEU A 224 -26.68 14.69 -1.63
N LEU A 225 -27.24 14.35 -0.48
CA LEU A 225 -28.55 13.68 -0.42
C LEU A 225 -29.66 14.48 -1.12
N LYS A 226 -29.69 15.80 -0.97
CA LYS A 226 -30.70 16.69 -1.61
C LYS A 226 -30.69 16.64 -3.15
N ASP A 227 -29.54 16.31 -3.77
CA ASP A 227 -29.41 16.26 -5.22
C ASP A 227 -30.00 14.97 -5.79
N ILE A 228 -29.99 13.90 -4.99
CA ILE A 228 -30.40 12.56 -5.37
C ILE A 228 -31.81 12.23 -4.87
N PHE A 229 -32.16 12.63 -3.65
CA PHE A 229 -33.43 12.34 -2.98
C PHE A 229 -34.27 13.60 -2.84
N THR A 230 -35.60 13.41 -2.74
CA THR A 230 -36.45 14.40 -2.08
C THR A 230 -36.37 14.14 -0.58
N LEU A 231 -35.96 15.17 0.18
CA LEU A 231 -35.83 15.08 1.64
C LEU A 231 -37.07 15.59 2.31
N TYR A 232 -37.44 15.00 3.43
CA TYR A 232 -38.52 15.42 4.30
C TYR A 232 -38.02 15.51 5.74
N ASP A 233 -38.53 16.51 6.48
CA ASP A 233 -38.24 16.65 7.91
C ASP A 233 -38.95 15.59 8.75
N LYS A 234 -38.72 15.58 10.05
CA LYS A 234 -39.37 14.63 10.97
C LYS A 234 -40.88 14.72 10.98
N ASP A 235 -41.48 15.87 10.60
CA ASP A 235 -42.90 16.14 10.56
C ASP A 235 -43.50 15.87 9.15
N GLY A 236 -42.68 15.47 8.18
CA GLY A 236 -43.07 15.11 6.81
C GLY A 236 -43.11 16.28 5.84
N ASN A 237 -42.61 17.47 6.18
CA ASN A 237 -42.51 18.61 5.28
C ASN A 237 -41.28 18.48 4.37
N PRO A 238 -41.40 18.80 3.04
CA PRO A 238 -40.30 18.64 2.11
C PRO A 238 -39.21 19.72 2.27
N GLY A 239 -37.98 19.36 1.87
CA GLY A 239 -36.85 20.29 1.70
C GLY A 239 -35.60 19.96 2.47
N ALA A 240 -35.71 19.36 3.69
CA ALA A 240 -34.52 18.98 4.48
C ALA A 240 -34.88 17.91 5.51
N LEU A 241 -33.88 17.25 6.09
CA LEU A 241 -33.99 16.46 7.32
C LEU A 241 -34.02 17.42 8.54
N THR A 242 -34.38 16.91 9.70
CA THR A 242 -34.32 17.62 10.98
C THR A 242 -33.09 17.19 11.77
N GLY A 243 -32.17 18.11 12.08
CA GLY A 243 -31.08 17.90 13.02
C GLY A 243 -31.42 18.45 14.40
N THR A 244 -31.35 17.63 15.44
CA THR A 244 -31.52 18.02 16.84
C THR A 244 -30.21 17.81 17.60
N TYR A 245 -29.61 18.90 18.06
CA TYR A 245 -28.34 18.93 18.77
C TYR A 245 -28.56 19.18 20.23
N ASN A 246 -28.42 18.16 21.08
CA ASN A 246 -28.55 18.24 22.51
C ASN A 246 -27.17 18.44 23.13
N ILE A 247 -26.79 19.69 23.37
CA ILE A 247 -25.50 20.06 23.94
C ILE A 247 -25.67 20.22 25.46
N LYS A 248 -24.81 19.59 26.25
CA LYS A 248 -24.90 19.62 27.70
C LYS A 248 -24.90 21.06 28.23
N GLY A 249 -25.93 21.43 28.99
CA GLY A 249 -26.07 22.76 29.60
C GLY A 249 -26.64 23.85 28.66
N GLN A 250 -27.19 23.48 27.52
CA GLN A 250 -27.85 24.37 26.57
C GLN A 250 -29.22 23.81 26.20
N ASP A 251 -30.12 24.68 25.73
CA ASP A 251 -31.37 24.25 25.13
C ASP A 251 -31.06 23.51 23.78
N PRO A 252 -31.87 22.52 23.38
CA PRO A 252 -31.69 21.81 22.14
C PRO A 252 -31.70 22.74 20.92
N ILE A 253 -30.67 22.64 20.08
CA ILE A 253 -30.62 23.38 18.83
C ILE A 253 -31.27 22.52 17.75
N VAL A 254 -32.37 22.99 17.17
CA VAL A 254 -33.05 22.33 16.05
C VAL A 254 -32.78 23.08 14.77
N ARG A 255 -32.33 22.40 13.73
CA ARG A 255 -32.00 23.00 12.43
C ARG A 255 -32.34 22.08 11.25
N LYS A 256 -32.47 22.69 10.08
CA LYS A 256 -32.68 21.97 8.82
C LYS A 256 -31.34 21.44 8.29
N GLU A 257 -31.28 20.14 7.96
CA GLU A 257 -30.13 19.45 7.40
C GLU A 257 -30.42 19.05 5.96
N ASP A 258 -30.13 19.96 5.01
CA ASP A 258 -30.36 19.75 3.59
C ASP A 258 -29.15 19.19 2.83
N SER A 259 -27.94 19.37 3.35
CA SER A 259 -26.69 18.98 2.70
C SER A 259 -25.99 17.84 3.41
N LEU A 260 -26.11 17.72 4.74
CA LEU A 260 -25.45 16.72 5.59
C LEU A 260 -24.01 16.41 5.14
N TYR A 261 -23.16 17.45 5.12
CA TYR A 261 -21.80 17.39 4.67
C TYR A 261 -20.94 18.35 5.48
N TYR A 262 -20.31 17.84 6.52
CA TYR A 262 -19.48 18.59 7.46
C TYR A 262 -18.09 17.97 7.55
N GLU A 263 -17.37 17.99 6.44
CA GLU A 263 -16.00 17.47 6.35
C GLU A 263 -14.94 18.51 6.72
N ASP A 264 -15.27 19.80 6.57
CA ASP A 264 -14.41 20.92 6.95
C ASP A 264 -15.24 22.15 7.36
N PHE A 265 -14.88 22.74 8.49
CA PHE A 265 -15.58 23.91 9.06
C PHE A 265 -15.36 25.21 8.28
N LYS A 266 -14.25 25.33 7.57
CA LYS A 266 -13.80 26.59 6.97
C LYS A 266 -14.28 26.80 5.55
N THR A 267 -14.42 25.73 4.78
CA THR A 267 -14.68 25.81 3.34
C THR A 267 -16.12 25.53 2.95
N VAL A 268 -16.91 24.86 3.78
CA VAL A 268 -18.28 24.44 3.42
C VAL A 268 -19.34 25.52 3.71
N GLY A 269 -18.98 26.63 4.33
CA GLY A 269 -19.89 27.75 4.58
C GLY A 269 -21.02 27.52 5.57
N ARG A 270 -21.20 26.29 6.07
CA ARG A 270 -22.20 25.89 7.05
C ARG A 270 -21.54 25.14 8.19
N LEU A 271 -21.40 25.80 9.31
CA LEU A 271 -20.71 25.26 10.45
C LEU A 271 -21.65 24.42 11.32
N LEU A 272 -21.11 23.37 11.94
CA LEU A 272 -21.74 22.65 13.05
C LEU A 272 -21.89 23.58 14.27
N PRO A 273 -22.88 23.34 15.14
CA PRO A 273 -22.97 24.03 16.43
C PRO A 273 -21.68 23.86 17.25
N LYS A 274 -21.34 24.85 18.08
CA LYS A 274 -20.20 24.78 19.00
C LYS A 274 -20.56 23.93 20.21
N GLY A 275 -19.55 23.31 20.84
CA GLY A 275 -19.71 22.56 22.08
C GLY A 275 -20.16 21.11 21.92
N LEU A 276 -19.91 20.52 20.75
CA LEU A 276 -20.30 19.14 20.45
C LEU A 276 -19.52 18.08 21.24
N ASP A 277 -18.43 18.43 21.92
CA ASP A 277 -17.64 17.49 22.75
C ASP A 277 -18.47 16.75 23.81
N ASN A 278 -19.61 17.33 24.21
CA ASN A 278 -20.52 16.78 25.19
C ASN A 278 -21.97 16.80 24.68
N ALA A 279 -22.15 16.39 23.43
CA ALA A 279 -23.45 16.44 22.78
C ALA A 279 -23.93 15.02 22.35
N THR A 280 -25.24 14.91 22.21
CA THR A 280 -25.89 13.87 21.43
C THR A 280 -26.68 14.52 20.31
N VAL A 281 -26.50 14.01 19.10
CA VAL A 281 -27.12 14.58 17.91
C VAL A 281 -28.02 13.53 17.28
N VAL A 282 -29.22 13.92 16.88
CA VAL A 282 -30.15 13.11 16.11
C VAL A 282 -30.49 13.85 14.84
N ILE A 283 -30.23 13.20 13.70
CA ILE A 283 -30.65 13.68 12.38
C ILE A 283 -31.67 12.72 11.84
N GLU A 284 -32.89 13.21 11.62
CA GLU A 284 -34.02 12.34 11.27
C GLU A 284 -34.98 12.97 10.28
N GLY A 285 -35.71 12.12 9.56
CA GLY A 285 -36.66 12.51 8.55
C GLY A 285 -36.92 11.36 7.56
N GLN A 286 -37.24 11.72 6.32
CA GLN A 286 -37.46 10.73 5.27
C GLN A 286 -36.69 11.10 4.00
N ILE A 287 -36.28 10.06 3.27
CA ILE A 287 -35.71 10.18 1.92
C ILE A 287 -36.63 9.49 0.91
N GLU A 288 -36.87 10.12 -0.23
CA GLU A 288 -37.69 9.58 -1.33
C GLU A 288 -36.81 9.52 -2.59
N PRO A 289 -36.47 8.30 -3.08
CA PRO A 289 -35.60 8.14 -4.24
C PRO A 289 -36.32 8.51 -5.55
N LYS A 290 -35.56 9.14 -6.48
CA LYS A 290 -36.05 9.53 -7.80
C LYS A 290 -36.09 8.38 -8.81
N GLN A 291 -35.40 7.27 -8.52
CA GLN A 291 -35.39 6.04 -9.31
C GLN A 291 -35.28 4.81 -8.41
N SER A 292 -35.69 3.63 -8.91
CA SER A 292 -35.53 2.37 -8.17
C SER A 292 -34.17 1.76 -8.43
N GLY A 293 -33.59 1.08 -7.42
CA GLY A 293 -32.35 0.32 -7.55
C GLY A 293 -31.47 0.38 -6.32
N GLU A 294 -30.24 -0.10 -6.46
CA GLU A 294 -29.22 -0.08 -5.40
C GLU A 294 -28.55 1.29 -5.32
N TYR A 295 -28.83 2.01 -4.25
CA TYR A 295 -28.12 3.24 -3.89
C TYR A 295 -26.89 2.89 -3.09
N LYS A 296 -25.74 3.49 -3.43
CA LYS A 296 -24.48 3.35 -2.70
C LYS A 296 -24.21 4.61 -1.90
N PHE A 297 -23.95 4.45 -0.62
CA PHE A 297 -23.71 5.54 0.31
C PHE A 297 -22.26 5.63 0.74
N LEU A 298 -21.77 6.85 0.91
CA LEU A 298 -20.50 7.19 1.52
C LEU A 298 -20.78 7.93 2.83
N HIS A 299 -20.47 7.31 3.95
CA HIS A 299 -20.66 7.83 5.30
C HIS A 299 -19.33 8.28 5.90
N TYR A 300 -19.22 9.56 6.19
CA TYR A 300 -18.03 10.20 6.71
C TYR A 300 -18.34 10.79 8.11
N TYR A 301 -17.62 10.40 9.16
CA TYR A 301 -17.97 10.74 10.53
C TYR A 301 -16.80 10.62 11.51
N SER A 302 -16.92 11.32 12.63
CA SER A 302 -16.10 11.11 13.82
C SER A 302 -16.98 10.78 15.04
N GLY A 303 -16.40 10.19 16.06
CA GLY A 303 -17.13 9.72 17.25
C GLY A 303 -17.96 8.48 16.98
N TYR A 304 -19.05 8.31 17.71
CA TYR A 304 -19.95 7.15 17.64
C TYR A 304 -21.19 7.47 16.83
N GLN A 305 -21.48 6.68 15.79
CA GLN A 305 -22.69 6.86 14.98
C GLN A 305 -23.42 5.56 14.73
N SER A 306 -24.75 5.66 14.60
CA SER A 306 -25.60 4.63 13.96
C SER A 306 -26.43 5.25 12.86
N ILE A 307 -26.68 4.52 11.79
CA ILE A 307 -27.60 4.90 10.71
C ILE A 307 -28.64 3.82 10.58
N THR A 308 -29.92 4.22 10.61
CA THR A 308 -31.04 3.31 10.31
C THR A 308 -31.86 3.83 9.14
N ILE A 309 -32.25 2.91 8.25
CA ILE A 309 -33.21 3.14 7.18
C ILE A 309 -34.37 2.18 7.41
N ASP A 310 -35.59 2.73 7.51
CA ASP A 310 -36.80 1.99 7.92
C ASP A 310 -36.58 1.16 9.22
N GLY A 311 -35.91 1.76 10.19
CA GLY A 311 -35.61 1.16 11.49
C GLY A 311 -34.56 0.05 11.49
N LYS A 312 -33.96 -0.29 10.33
CA LYS A 312 -32.88 -1.26 10.23
C LYS A 312 -31.53 -0.58 10.17
N ASN A 313 -30.59 -1.01 11.02
CA ASN A 313 -29.23 -0.53 10.94
C ASN A 313 -28.61 -0.91 9.58
N VAL A 314 -27.91 0.04 8.97
CA VAL A 314 -27.27 -0.17 7.64
C VAL A 314 -25.97 -0.95 7.74
N TYR A 315 -25.37 -1.04 8.94
CA TYR A 315 -24.16 -1.81 9.21
C TYR A 315 -24.50 -3.17 9.84
N PRO A 316 -23.75 -4.21 9.50
CA PRO A 316 -23.94 -5.53 10.11
C PRO A 316 -23.60 -5.50 11.61
N SER A 317 -24.24 -6.37 12.39
CA SER A 317 -24.17 -6.39 13.84
C SER A 317 -22.76 -6.58 14.39
N GLU A 318 -21.89 -7.29 13.68
CA GLU A 318 -20.50 -7.53 14.04
C GLU A 318 -19.61 -6.28 13.96
N MET A 319 -20.06 -5.23 13.27
CA MET A 319 -19.39 -3.93 13.21
C MET A 319 -19.85 -2.97 14.31
N LEU A 320 -20.92 -3.30 15.01
CA LEU A 320 -21.52 -2.43 16.02
C LEU A 320 -20.91 -2.73 17.40
N GLY A 321 -20.62 -1.68 18.15
CA GLY A 321 -20.30 -1.79 19.57
C GLY A 321 -21.54 -2.19 20.42
N SER A 322 -21.34 -2.33 21.72
CA SER A 322 -22.41 -2.67 22.67
C SER A 322 -23.55 -1.63 22.72
N ASP A 323 -23.28 -0.43 22.25
CA ASP A 323 -24.24 0.69 22.10
C ASP A 323 -24.94 0.71 20.71
N SER A 324 -24.73 -0.30 19.89
CA SER A 324 -25.24 -0.41 18.51
C SER A 324 -24.71 0.68 17.56
N LYS A 325 -23.54 1.23 17.84
CA LYS A 325 -22.88 2.28 17.04
C LYS A 325 -21.53 1.81 16.51
N ILE A 326 -21.10 2.43 15.42
CA ILE A 326 -19.74 2.37 14.90
C ILE A 326 -18.94 3.57 15.41
N TRP A 327 -17.63 3.44 15.51
CA TRP A 327 -16.74 4.50 16.02
C TRP A 327 -15.67 4.92 15.02
N ARG A 328 -15.32 6.20 15.02
CA ARG A 328 -14.15 6.77 14.34
C ARG A 328 -13.50 7.85 15.18
N THR A 329 -12.19 7.91 15.15
CA THR A 329 -11.44 8.98 15.80
C THR A 329 -11.75 10.36 15.23
N ALA A 330 -11.67 11.39 16.08
CA ALA A 330 -11.98 12.76 15.68
C ALA A 330 -10.95 13.39 14.74
N TRP A 331 -9.68 12.98 14.77
CA TRP A 331 -8.67 13.57 13.91
C TRP A 331 -8.45 12.83 12.58
N ASN A 332 -8.96 11.63 12.45
CA ASN A 332 -8.85 10.82 11.24
C ASN A 332 -10.15 10.09 10.94
N PRO A 333 -11.23 10.82 10.62
CA PRO A 333 -12.52 10.23 10.30
C PRO A 333 -12.51 9.66 8.88
N ASN A 334 -12.49 8.34 8.76
CA ASN A 334 -12.56 7.65 7.48
C ASN A 334 -13.99 7.43 7.03
N ALA A 335 -14.18 7.53 5.69
CA ALA A 335 -15.44 7.16 5.10
C ALA A 335 -15.70 5.65 5.20
N ARG A 336 -16.97 5.29 5.46
CA ARG A 336 -17.51 3.94 5.33
C ARG A 336 -18.50 3.89 4.17
N LYS A 337 -18.59 2.74 3.52
CA LYS A 337 -19.53 2.50 2.43
C LYS A 337 -20.59 1.49 2.84
N PHE A 338 -21.81 1.70 2.38
CA PHE A 338 -22.90 0.73 2.44
C PHE A 338 -23.83 0.90 1.26
N SER A 339 -24.68 -0.09 0.98
CA SER A 339 -25.65 -0.05 -0.11
C SER A 339 -27.03 -0.42 0.39
N VAL A 340 -28.07 0.20 -0.19
CA VAL A 340 -29.48 -0.11 0.11
C VAL A 340 -30.29 -0.09 -1.19
N ASN A 341 -31.13 -1.10 -1.38
CA ASN A 341 -32.11 -1.11 -2.47
C ASN A 341 -33.32 -0.27 -2.09
N LEU A 342 -33.63 0.74 -2.88
CA LEU A 342 -34.74 1.67 -2.67
C LEU A 342 -35.65 1.71 -3.91
N GLU A 343 -36.95 1.94 -3.67
CA GLU A 343 -37.97 2.02 -4.71
C GLU A 343 -38.38 3.46 -4.98
N LYS A 344 -38.43 3.86 -6.25
CA LYS A 344 -38.84 5.19 -6.70
C LYS A 344 -40.17 5.63 -6.06
N GLY A 345 -40.18 6.83 -5.48
CA GLY A 345 -41.36 7.47 -4.93
C GLY A 345 -41.82 6.93 -3.58
N LYS A 346 -41.17 5.88 -3.06
CA LYS A 346 -41.45 5.37 -1.71
C LYS A 346 -40.62 6.19 -0.70
N LYS A 347 -41.24 6.62 0.37
CA LYS A 347 -40.59 7.31 1.47
C LYS A 347 -40.00 6.31 2.46
N TYR A 348 -38.71 6.48 2.76
CA TYR A 348 -37.98 5.68 3.73
C TYR A 348 -37.57 6.55 4.90
N SER A 349 -37.83 6.10 6.12
CA SER A 349 -37.33 6.80 7.29
C SER A 349 -35.81 6.71 7.34
N LEU A 350 -35.14 7.84 7.56
CA LEU A 350 -33.70 7.93 7.79
C LEU A 350 -33.49 8.51 9.18
N ARG A 351 -32.66 7.82 10.01
CA ARG A 351 -32.28 8.32 11.33
C ARG A 351 -30.80 8.05 11.58
N ILE A 352 -30.06 9.10 11.92
CA ILE A 352 -28.66 9.06 12.31
C ILE A 352 -28.60 9.49 13.78
N GLU A 353 -28.03 8.63 14.62
CA GLU A 353 -27.69 8.99 16.00
C GLU A 353 -26.20 9.14 16.11
N TRP A 354 -25.75 10.31 16.58
CA TRP A 354 -24.35 10.67 16.62
C TRP A 354 -23.95 11.18 17.99
N THR A 355 -22.86 10.63 18.51
CA THR A 355 -22.22 11.08 19.74
C THR A 355 -20.77 11.42 19.42
N PRO A 356 -20.43 12.72 19.22
CA PRO A 356 -19.06 13.16 19.12
C PRO A 356 -18.28 12.76 20.38
N ASP A 357 -17.00 12.37 20.23
CA ASP A 357 -16.21 11.86 21.34
C ASP A 357 -15.00 12.77 21.67
N GLY A 358 -15.18 14.08 21.49
CA GLY A 358 -14.16 15.10 21.63
C GLY A 358 -13.40 15.38 20.34
N GLY A 359 -12.57 16.42 20.33
CA GLY A 359 -11.84 16.84 19.17
C GLY A 359 -12.72 17.48 18.09
N GLU A 360 -12.35 17.34 16.82
CA GLU A 360 -13.10 17.88 15.69
C GLU A 360 -14.31 17.01 15.35
N ALA A 361 -15.47 17.60 15.18
CA ALA A 361 -16.72 16.90 14.87
C ALA A 361 -16.98 16.88 13.36
N TYR A 362 -17.17 15.67 12.81
CA TYR A 362 -17.44 15.42 11.40
C TYR A 362 -18.68 14.59 11.22
N CYS A 363 -19.52 14.95 10.28
CA CYS A 363 -20.69 14.18 9.91
C CYS A 363 -21.06 14.47 8.45
N GLY A 364 -21.11 13.43 7.64
CA GLY A 364 -21.49 13.55 6.23
C GLY A 364 -22.07 12.26 5.70
N LEU A 365 -23.11 12.38 4.89
CA LEU A 365 -23.70 11.25 4.15
C LEU A 365 -23.97 11.69 2.72
N ARG A 366 -23.28 11.05 1.79
CA ARG A 366 -23.43 11.24 0.35
C ARG A 366 -23.85 9.94 -0.32
N ALA A 367 -24.37 10.03 -1.52
CA ALA A 367 -24.82 8.82 -2.22
C ALA A 367 -24.52 8.87 -3.72
N LEU A 368 -24.53 7.69 -4.36
CA LEU A 368 -24.58 7.49 -5.79
C LEU A 368 -25.94 6.90 -6.17
N GLU A 369 -26.48 7.42 -7.27
CA GLU A 369 -27.69 6.87 -7.88
C GLU A 369 -27.43 5.44 -8.42
N PRO A 370 -28.48 4.60 -8.49
CA PRO A 370 -28.39 3.32 -9.14
C PRO A 370 -27.93 3.44 -10.60
N VAL A 371 -27.05 2.54 -11.00
CA VAL A 371 -26.70 2.30 -12.41
C VAL A 371 -27.07 0.86 -12.76
N ASP A 372 -27.36 0.60 -14.05
CA ASP A 372 -27.64 -0.75 -14.47
C ASP A 372 -26.43 -1.67 -14.23
N LYS A 373 -26.72 -2.94 -13.94
CA LYS A 373 -25.71 -3.92 -13.55
C LYS A 373 -24.65 -4.13 -14.65
N ALA A 374 -25.03 -4.06 -15.91
CA ALA A 374 -24.12 -4.27 -17.01
C ALA A 374 -23.07 -3.13 -17.08
N THR A 375 -23.50 -1.88 -16.90
CA THR A 375 -22.60 -0.73 -16.80
C THR A 375 -21.70 -0.81 -15.56
N GLN A 376 -22.28 -1.17 -14.41
CA GLN A 376 -21.53 -1.26 -13.15
C GLN A 376 -20.48 -2.36 -13.15
N ASN A 377 -20.72 -3.48 -13.85
CA ASN A 377 -19.79 -4.59 -13.89
C ASN A 377 -18.60 -4.37 -14.82
N LYS A 378 -18.58 -3.32 -15.64
CA LYS A 378 -17.42 -2.96 -16.47
C LYS A 378 -16.24 -2.51 -15.63
N LEU A 379 -15.03 -2.72 -16.14
CA LEU A 379 -13.86 -2.05 -15.60
C LEU A 379 -13.89 -0.61 -16.12
N SER A 380 -14.06 0.36 -15.23
CA SER A 380 -14.11 1.78 -15.58
C SER A 380 -13.17 2.58 -14.68
N VAL A 381 -12.35 3.44 -15.29
CA VAL A 381 -11.46 4.36 -14.58
C VAL A 381 -11.61 5.75 -15.16
N TRP A 382 -11.84 6.72 -14.30
CA TRP A 382 -11.85 8.14 -14.61
C TRP A 382 -10.68 8.83 -13.93
N SER A 383 -10.04 9.79 -14.63
CA SER A 383 -8.98 10.63 -14.08
C SER A 383 -9.32 12.11 -14.31
N GLU A 384 -9.03 12.96 -13.32
CA GLU A 384 -9.44 14.36 -13.31
C GLU A 384 -8.66 15.24 -14.29
N MET A 385 -7.33 15.15 -14.25
CA MET A 385 -6.47 15.97 -15.12
C MET A 385 -5.22 15.19 -15.57
N THR A 386 -4.94 15.27 -16.85
CA THR A 386 -3.74 14.69 -17.46
C THR A 386 -3.45 15.35 -18.81
N GLN A 387 -2.25 15.20 -19.36
CA GLN A 387 -1.91 15.72 -20.68
C GLN A 387 -2.41 14.84 -21.83
N GLN A 388 -2.63 13.55 -21.56
CA GLN A 388 -3.15 12.54 -22.50
C GLN A 388 -3.65 11.34 -21.69
N LEU A 389 -4.50 10.51 -22.26
CA LEU A 389 -4.84 9.23 -21.65
C LEU A 389 -3.68 8.25 -21.86
N ASP A 390 -3.21 7.61 -20.79
CA ASP A 390 -2.18 6.58 -20.82
C ASP A 390 -2.54 5.40 -19.92
N TYR A 391 -2.53 4.19 -20.49
CA TYR A 391 -2.56 2.97 -19.71
C TYR A 391 -1.64 1.89 -20.29
N TYR A 392 -1.18 0.99 -19.45
CA TYR A 392 -0.39 -0.18 -19.82
C TYR A 392 -1.20 -1.44 -19.60
N PHE A 393 -1.39 -2.20 -20.68
CA PHE A 393 -1.93 -3.55 -20.63
C PHE A 393 -0.80 -4.53 -20.40
N ILE A 394 -0.94 -5.41 -19.41
CA ILE A 394 0.05 -6.41 -19.00
C ILE A 394 -0.64 -7.77 -19.01
N ASN A 395 -0.21 -8.69 -19.89
CA ASN A 395 -0.74 -10.05 -19.95
C ASN A 395 0.18 -11.02 -19.20
N GLY A 396 -0.38 -12.05 -18.57
CA GLY A 396 0.36 -13.11 -17.89
C GLY A 396 -0.27 -14.49 -18.08
N ALA A 397 0.49 -15.54 -17.84
CA ALA A 397 -0.06 -16.89 -17.70
C ALA A 397 -0.69 -17.11 -16.30
N ASN A 398 -0.28 -16.31 -15.35
CA ASN A 398 -0.76 -16.28 -13.96
C ASN A 398 -0.54 -14.87 -13.39
N THR A 399 -1.02 -14.63 -12.18
CA THR A 399 -0.89 -13.33 -11.50
C THR A 399 0.56 -12.94 -11.21
N ASP A 400 1.46 -13.88 -10.91
CA ASP A 400 2.88 -13.57 -10.67
C ASP A 400 3.55 -12.98 -11.93
N GLU A 401 3.22 -13.48 -13.14
CA GLU A 401 3.71 -12.89 -14.38
C GLU A 401 3.16 -11.47 -14.61
N VAL A 402 1.91 -11.22 -14.24
CA VAL A 402 1.32 -9.86 -14.29
C VAL A 402 2.09 -8.90 -13.37
N ILE A 403 2.39 -9.31 -12.15
CA ILE A 403 3.20 -8.53 -11.19
C ILE A 403 4.63 -8.32 -11.71
N SER A 404 5.25 -9.35 -12.31
CA SER A 404 6.58 -9.22 -12.91
C SER A 404 6.58 -8.24 -14.09
N GLY A 405 5.51 -8.24 -14.92
CA GLY A 405 5.30 -7.24 -15.95
C GLY A 405 5.18 -5.82 -15.39
N TYR A 406 4.43 -5.64 -14.32
CA TYR A 406 4.33 -4.37 -13.60
C TYR A 406 5.71 -3.90 -13.09
N ARG A 407 6.48 -4.76 -12.43
CA ARG A 407 7.82 -4.41 -11.93
C ARG A 407 8.85 -4.22 -13.03
N THR A 408 8.67 -4.85 -14.18
CA THR A 408 9.46 -4.56 -15.39
C THR A 408 9.26 -3.10 -15.82
N LEU A 409 8.03 -2.61 -15.81
CA LEU A 409 7.71 -1.21 -16.14
C LEU A 409 8.18 -0.22 -15.07
N THR A 410 7.96 -0.53 -13.79
CA THR A 410 8.06 0.44 -12.69
C THR A 410 9.31 0.27 -11.82
N GLY A 411 10.14 -0.70 -12.12
CA GLY A 411 11.38 -1.00 -11.39
C GLY A 411 11.23 -2.11 -10.36
N LYS A 412 12.32 -2.84 -10.13
CA LYS A 412 12.37 -3.97 -9.20
C LYS A 412 12.30 -3.51 -7.74
N ALA A 413 11.64 -4.31 -6.92
CA ALA A 413 11.70 -4.15 -5.47
C ALA A 413 13.08 -4.52 -4.93
N GLN A 414 13.53 -3.85 -3.86
CA GLN A 414 14.80 -4.13 -3.22
C GLN A 414 14.68 -5.28 -2.20
N ILE A 415 15.80 -5.93 -1.88
CA ILE A 415 15.82 -6.86 -0.72
C ILE A 415 15.88 -6.01 0.55
N ALA A 416 14.85 -6.09 1.39
CA ALA A 416 14.86 -5.44 2.69
C ALA A 416 16.05 -5.93 3.54
N PRO A 417 16.69 -5.07 4.36
CA PRO A 417 17.65 -5.54 5.36
C PRO A 417 17.04 -6.63 6.23
N GLU A 418 17.80 -7.67 6.56
CA GLU A 418 17.29 -8.83 7.28
C GLU A 418 16.65 -8.47 8.64
N TRP A 419 17.25 -7.51 9.36
CA TRP A 419 16.74 -7.04 10.64
C TRP A 419 15.36 -6.38 10.57
N LEU A 420 14.97 -5.83 9.43
CA LEU A 420 13.63 -5.25 9.23
C LEU A 420 12.53 -6.32 9.08
N LEU A 421 12.90 -7.56 8.79
CA LEU A 421 11.96 -8.68 8.72
C LEU A 421 11.67 -9.29 10.12
N GLY A 422 12.42 -8.88 11.14
CA GLY A 422 12.15 -9.17 12.55
C GLY A 422 10.99 -8.32 13.10
N TYR A 423 10.98 -8.10 14.40
CA TYR A 423 9.96 -7.33 15.09
C TYR A 423 10.41 -5.87 15.33
N TRP A 424 9.47 -4.94 15.16
CA TRP A 424 9.67 -3.51 15.45
C TRP A 424 8.76 -3.07 16.57
N GLN A 425 9.34 -2.49 17.61
CA GLN A 425 8.57 -1.84 18.67
C GLN A 425 8.51 -0.35 18.41
N SER A 426 7.31 0.17 18.36
CA SER A 426 7.00 1.58 18.25
C SER A 426 5.83 1.95 19.17
N ARG A 427 5.69 3.23 19.49
CA ARG A 427 4.49 3.79 20.12
C ARG A 427 4.44 5.28 19.83
N GLU A 428 3.28 5.88 19.89
CA GLU A 428 3.09 7.31 20.00
C GLU A 428 3.05 7.68 21.48
N ARG A 429 4.15 8.16 22.09
CA ARG A 429 5.54 8.14 21.61
C ARG A 429 6.48 7.96 22.80
N TYR A 430 7.69 7.64 22.58
CA TYR A 430 8.75 7.75 23.57
C TYR A 430 9.12 9.22 23.74
N LYS A 431 8.89 9.77 24.92
CA LYS A 431 9.01 11.22 25.18
C LYS A 431 10.43 11.65 25.51
N THR A 432 11.27 10.73 26.00
CA THR A 432 12.65 10.97 26.42
C THR A 432 13.59 9.88 25.89
N GLN A 433 14.89 10.20 25.90
CA GLN A 433 15.90 9.22 25.54
C GLN A 433 15.90 8.00 26.49
N ASP A 434 15.61 8.19 27.78
CA ASP A 434 15.57 7.10 28.75
C ASP A 434 14.39 6.16 28.49
N GLU A 435 13.21 6.69 28.13
CA GLU A 435 12.03 5.87 27.82
C GLU A 435 12.28 4.90 26.66
N ILE A 436 12.92 5.33 25.57
CA ILE A 436 13.18 4.48 24.41
C ILE A 436 14.26 3.44 24.69
N VAL A 437 15.34 3.84 25.41
CA VAL A 437 16.43 2.93 25.80
C VAL A 437 15.92 1.90 26.79
N ASP A 438 15.09 2.30 27.79
CA ASP A 438 14.55 1.40 28.79
C ASP A 438 13.50 0.43 28.22
N ALA A 439 12.73 0.85 27.21
CA ALA A 439 11.85 -0.05 26.47
C ALA A 439 12.66 -1.18 25.82
N LEU A 440 13.76 -0.87 25.13
CA LEU A 440 14.64 -1.88 24.52
C LEU A 440 15.28 -2.80 25.57
N LYS A 441 15.79 -2.24 26.68
CA LYS A 441 16.27 -3.04 27.82
C LYS A 441 15.20 -4.01 28.32
N GLY A 442 13.94 -3.55 28.38
CA GLY A 442 12.80 -4.37 28.79
C GLY A 442 12.60 -5.60 27.92
N PHE A 443 12.79 -5.50 26.60
CA PHE A 443 12.79 -6.65 25.70
C PHE A 443 13.93 -7.61 25.97
N ARG A 444 15.18 -7.11 26.09
CA ARG A 444 16.36 -7.94 26.36
C ARG A 444 16.27 -8.66 27.72
N GLN A 445 15.80 -7.98 28.75
CA GLN A 445 15.63 -8.58 30.11
C GLN A 445 14.60 -9.71 30.15
N ARG A 446 13.62 -9.69 29.21
CA ARG A 446 12.54 -10.69 29.11
C ARG A 446 12.78 -11.72 28.03
N HIS A 447 13.95 -11.66 27.40
CA HIS A 447 14.27 -12.55 26.28
C HIS A 447 13.18 -12.54 25.20
N LEU A 448 12.67 -11.33 24.88
CA LEU A 448 11.73 -11.10 23.79
C LEU A 448 12.50 -10.67 22.55
N PRO A 449 12.26 -11.29 21.39
CA PRO A 449 12.91 -10.91 20.15
C PRO A 449 12.52 -9.51 19.70
N ILE A 450 13.52 -8.73 19.29
CA ILE A 450 13.36 -7.41 18.67
C ILE A 450 14.63 -7.00 17.93
N ASP A 451 14.46 -6.41 16.74
CA ASP A 451 15.55 -5.83 15.95
C ASP A 451 15.49 -4.32 15.84
N ASN A 452 14.30 -3.72 15.84
CA ASN A 452 14.13 -2.30 15.57
C ASN A 452 13.27 -1.63 16.63
N ILE A 453 13.77 -0.51 17.15
CA ILE A 453 12.97 0.40 17.97
C ILE A 453 12.77 1.71 17.21
N VAL A 454 11.57 2.29 17.31
CA VAL A 454 11.17 3.40 16.45
C VAL A 454 10.99 4.67 17.27
N MET A 455 11.67 5.73 16.87
CA MET A 455 11.49 7.09 17.37
C MET A 455 10.42 7.80 16.54
N ASP A 456 9.29 8.06 17.15
CA ASP A 456 8.17 8.78 16.54
C ASP A 456 8.40 10.29 16.56
N TRP A 457 7.45 11.04 15.98
CA TRP A 457 7.48 12.49 15.86
C TRP A 457 7.61 13.24 17.21
N ASN A 458 7.84 14.57 17.16
CA ASN A 458 7.96 15.45 18.31
C ASN A 458 9.16 15.13 19.24
N TYR A 459 10.30 14.72 18.67
CA TYR A 459 11.57 14.63 19.41
C TYR A 459 12.28 15.99 19.49
N TRP A 460 11.84 16.97 18.72
CA TRP A 460 12.35 18.35 18.68
C TRP A 460 11.74 19.24 19.76
N THR A 461 12.33 20.42 19.97
CA THR A 461 11.71 21.48 20.79
C THR A 461 10.39 21.92 20.16
N ILE A 462 9.36 22.18 20.95
CA ILE A 462 7.94 22.26 20.52
C ILE A 462 7.68 23.19 19.32
N ASN A 463 8.45 24.27 19.16
CA ASN A 463 8.29 25.21 18.03
C ASN A 463 9.32 24.99 16.90
N GLN A 464 9.96 23.83 16.82
CA GLN A 464 11.07 23.55 15.89
C GLN A 464 10.77 22.40 14.95
N TRP A 465 9.53 22.20 14.52
CA TRP A 465 9.19 21.17 13.54
C TRP A 465 9.93 21.43 12.22
N GLY A 466 10.66 20.42 11.72
CA GLY A 466 11.48 20.51 10.51
C GLY A 466 12.93 20.89 10.78
N SER A 467 13.33 21.19 12.04
CA SER A 467 14.74 21.37 12.40
C SER A 467 15.53 20.05 12.40
N TYR A 468 14.85 18.95 12.65
CA TYR A 468 15.42 17.61 12.88
C TYR A 468 16.41 17.57 14.05
N ASP A 469 16.46 18.59 14.88
CA ASP A 469 17.23 18.63 16.11
C ASP A 469 16.47 17.99 17.25
N PHE A 470 17.17 17.26 18.12
CA PHE A 470 16.59 16.75 19.33
C PHE A 470 16.42 17.84 20.40
N ASP A 471 15.30 17.82 21.12
CA ASP A 471 15.10 18.68 22.28
C ASP A 471 16.07 18.31 23.41
N PRO A 472 17.03 19.19 23.77
CA PRO A 472 18.08 18.84 24.72
C PRO A 472 17.57 18.60 26.15
N ALA A 473 16.36 19.07 26.48
CA ALA A 473 15.75 18.80 27.79
C ALA A 473 15.24 17.35 27.92
N ARG A 474 14.91 16.71 26.81
CA ARG A 474 14.37 15.35 26.75
C ARG A 474 15.37 14.33 26.18
N PHE A 475 16.26 14.78 25.34
CA PHE A 475 17.28 13.99 24.64
C PHE A 475 18.64 14.68 24.82
N SER A 476 19.21 14.56 26.00
CA SER A 476 20.44 15.30 26.36
C SER A 476 21.68 14.84 25.57
N ASN A 477 21.69 13.62 25.08
CA ASN A 477 22.78 13.05 24.29
C ASN A 477 22.24 12.03 23.25
N PRO A 478 21.73 12.50 22.12
CA PRO A 478 21.17 11.62 21.08
C PRO A 478 22.17 10.60 20.51
N GLN A 479 23.45 10.99 20.37
CA GLN A 479 24.50 10.07 19.93
C GLN A 479 24.63 8.88 20.89
N LYS A 480 24.73 9.16 22.21
CA LYS A 480 24.79 8.10 23.21
C LYS A 480 23.53 7.21 23.21
N MET A 481 22.36 7.79 23.01
CA MET A 481 21.12 7.02 22.89
C MET A 481 21.21 5.99 21.75
N ILE A 482 21.69 6.41 20.59
CA ILE A 482 21.86 5.54 19.42
C ILE A 482 22.93 4.49 19.68
N ASP A 483 24.06 4.89 20.26
CA ASP A 483 25.16 3.97 20.62
C ASP A 483 24.69 2.90 21.61
N ASP A 484 23.90 3.29 22.63
CA ASP A 484 23.32 2.35 23.62
C ASP A 484 22.36 1.37 22.94
N ILE A 485 21.54 1.83 21.97
CA ILE A 485 20.64 0.96 21.20
C ILE A 485 21.44 -0.03 20.34
N HIS A 486 22.46 0.44 19.64
CA HIS A 486 23.34 -0.40 18.84
C HIS A 486 24.13 -1.40 19.71
N ALA A 487 24.57 -0.99 20.88
CA ALA A 487 25.25 -1.90 21.84
C ALA A 487 24.33 -3.03 22.33
N MET A 488 23.02 -2.85 22.32
CA MET A 488 22.03 -3.89 22.60
C MET A 488 21.65 -4.72 21.35
N ASN A 489 22.40 -4.63 20.26
CA ASN A 489 22.14 -5.30 18.98
C ASN A 489 20.72 -5.01 18.43
N ALA A 490 20.33 -3.77 18.45
CA ALA A 490 19.10 -3.29 17.83
C ALA A 490 19.41 -2.10 16.91
N LYS A 491 18.47 -1.80 16.03
CA LYS A 491 18.48 -0.69 15.10
C LYS A 491 17.48 0.36 15.54
N ILE A 492 17.64 1.58 15.05
CA ILE A 492 16.72 2.69 15.31
C ILE A 492 16.23 3.31 14.00
N MET A 493 14.90 3.42 13.88
CA MET A 493 14.21 4.16 12.83
C MET A 493 13.67 5.46 13.41
N ILE A 494 13.66 6.54 12.63
CA ILE A 494 13.17 7.84 13.07
C ILE A 494 12.14 8.43 12.12
N SER A 495 11.10 9.06 12.67
CA SER A 495 10.08 9.79 11.94
C SER A 495 10.64 11.09 11.34
N CYS A 496 10.45 11.28 10.03
CA CYS A 496 10.86 12.46 9.29
C CYS A 496 9.72 12.96 8.40
N TRP A 497 8.95 13.90 8.94
CA TRP A 497 7.88 14.55 8.20
C TRP A 497 8.44 15.57 7.21
N PRO A 498 7.89 15.71 6.00
CA PRO A 498 8.24 16.76 5.05
C PRO A 498 7.55 18.10 5.39
N LYS A 499 7.37 18.39 6.68
CA LYS A 499 6.65 19.53 7.25
C LYS A 499 7.62 20.45 7.99
N PHE A 500 7.43 21.75 7.83
CA PHE A 500 8.32 22.78 8.39
C PHE A 500 7.56 23.92 9.03
N TYR A 501 8.07 24.44 10.14
CA TYR A 501 7.64 25.72 10.70
C TYR A 501 8.48 26.86 10.13
N PRO A 502 7.90 28.08 9.89
CA PRO A 502 8.59 29.19 9.23
C PRO A 502 9.82 29.71 9.98
N ASN A 503 9.92 29.46 11.28
CA ASN A 503 11.04 29.94 12.12
C ASN A 503 12.29 29.07 12.05
N VAL A 504 12.24 27.85 11.47
CA VAL A 504 13.40 26.97 11.36
C VAL A 504 14.28 27.33 10.15
N GLU A 505 15.59 27.14 10.27
CA GLU A 505 16.53 27.48 9.18
C GLU A 505 16.30 26.61 7.94
N HIS A 506 15.95 25.35 8.11
CA HIS A 506 15.63 24.43 7.02
C HIS A 506 14.45 24.93 6.17
N PHE A 507 13.43 25.50 6.80
CA PHE A 507 12.33 26.16 6.09
C PHE A 507 12.84 27.35 5.28
N LYS A 508 13.62 28.24 5.88
CA LYS A 508 14.12 29.46 5.21
C LYS A 508 14.91 29.10 3.95
N GLU A 509 15.80 28.11 4.05
CA GLU A 509 16.58 27.63 2.92
C GLU A 509 15.71 27.18 1.74
N LEU A 510 14.68 26.36 2.01
CA LEU A 510 13.76 25.89 0.99
C LEU A 510 12.85 27.01 0.45
N ASN A 511 12.39 27.90 1.34
CA ASN A 511 11.50 29.02 1.00
C ASN A 511 12.20 30.05 0.13
N ASP A 512 13.46 30.40 0.44
CA ASP A 512 14.24 31.38 -0.33
C ASP A 512 14.48 30.94 -1.78
N LYS A 513 14.37 29.62 -2.04
CA LYS A 513 14.48 29.02 -3.38
C LYS A 513 13.11 28.77 -4.04
N GLY A 514 12.02 29.05 -3.35
CA GLY A 514 10.67 28.87 -3.88
C GLY A 514 10.14 27.43 -3.77
N PHE A 515 10.75 26.58 -2.95
CA PHE A 515 10.42 25.15 -2.82
C PHE A 515 9.44 24.84 -1.67
N ILE A 516 8.70 25.84 -1.20
CA ILE A 516 7.67 25.68 -0.15
C ILE A 516 6.30 25.99 -0.72
N TYR A 517 5.32 25.13 -0.46
CA TYR A 517 3.93 25.42 -0.77
C TYR A 517 3.42 26.57 0.09
N GLN A 518 2.91 27.63 -0.55
CA GLN A 518 2.63 28.91 0.12
C GLN A 518 1.20 29.05 0.64
N GLN A 519 0.26 28.26 0.17
CA GLN A 519 -1.15 28.50 0.47
C GLN A 519 -1.48 28.34 1.96
N SER A 520 -0.89 27.35 2.63
CA SER A 520 -1.07 27.18 4.08
C SER A 520 -0.62 28.39 4.91
N LEU A 521 0.46 29.06 4.46
CA LEU A 521 0.98 30.27 5.08
C LEU A 521 0.06 31.48 4.83
N LYS A 522 -0.42 31.65 3.57
CA LYS A 522 -1.37 32.70 3.20
C LYS A 522 -2.66 32.60 4.00
N ASP A 523 -3.18 31.39 4.18
CA ASP A 523 -4.40 31.14 4.93
C ASP A 523 -4.16 31.11 6.45
N SER A 524 -2.92 31.26 6.89
CA SER A 524 -2.52 31.19 8.31
C SER A 524 -2.98 29.89 8.97
N LEU A 525 -2.90 28.75 8.24
CA LEU A 525 -3.27 27.46 8.79
C LEU A 525 -2.34 27.10 9.94
N ARG A 526 -2.96 26.59 11.01
CA ARG A 526 -2.26 26.16 12.22
C ARG A 526 -2.51 24.69 12.44
N ASP A 527 -1.50 24.01 12.94
CA ASP A 527 -1.64 22.62 13.35
C ASP A 527 -2.33 22.47 14.71
N TRP A 528 -2.39 21.24 15.19
CA TRP A 528 -3.05 20.87 16.46
C TRP A 528 -2.15 21.01 17.69
N LEU A 529 -0.85 21.29 17.51
CA LEU A 529 0.06 21.40 18.65
C LEU A 529 -0.28 22.62 19.47
N ALA A 530 -0.39 22.41 20.78
CA ALA A 530 -0.56 23.51 21.70
C ALA A 530 0.70 24.37 21.75
N ASP A 531 0.52 25.67 21.52
CA ASP A 531 1.57 26.68 21.65
C ASP A 531 1.37 27.45 22.95
N PRO A 532 2.13 27.13 24.02
CA PRO A 532 1.96 27.80 25.30
C PRO A 532 2.32 29.30 25.27
N LEU A 533 3.00 29.76 24.21
CA LEU A 533 3.39 31.16 24.04
C LEU A 533 2.29 31.99 23.32
N ASN A 534 1.36 31.32 22.62
CA ASN A 534 0.32 31.94 21.80
C ASN A 534 -1.09 31.44 22.12
N ASP A 535 -1.45 31.29 23.39
CA ASP A 535 -2.77 30.83 23.82
C ASP A 535 -3.20 29.49 23.22
N TRP A 536 -2.25 28.58 22.98
CA TRP A 536 -2.51 27.22 22.48
C TRP A 536 -3.19 27.15 21.08
N LYS A 537 -2.93 28.12 20.20
CA LYS A 537 -3.55 28.22 18.87
C LYS A 537 -2.92 27.37 17.79
N GLY A 538 -1.87 26.60 18.09
CA GLY A 538 -1.08 25.84 17.14
C GLY A 538 -0.03 26.68 16.42
N PHE A 539 0.76 26.04 15.56
CA PHE A 539 1.84 26.67 14.82
C PHE A 539 1.51 26.70 13.32
N THR A 540 1.84 27.80 12.65
CA THR A 540 1.79 27.90 11.21
C THR A 540 2.84 26.97 10.60
N TYR A 541 2.51 26.30 9.50
CA TYR A 541 3.37 25.30 8.87
C TYR A 541 3.22 25.26 7.35
N ALA A 542 4.17 24.62 6.70
CA ALA A 542 4.10 24.29 5.28
C ALA A 542 4.85 23.00 4.95
N PHE A 543 4.61 22.48 3.77
CA PHE A 543 5.31 21.33 3.20
C PHE A 543 6.20 21.80 2.06
N TYR A 544 7.30 21.06 1.78
CA TYR A 544 8.17 21.37 0.66
C TYR A 544 7.66 20.71 -0.64
N ASP A 545 8.03 21.30 -1.78
CA ASP A 545 7.73 20.72 -3.09
C ASP A 545 8.73 19.61 -3.45
N ALA A 546 8.36 18.37 -3.19
CA ALA A 546 9.18 17.20 -3.50
C ALA A 546 9.30 16.92 -5.00
N TYR A 547 8.51 17.56 -5.86
CA TYR A 547 8.63 17.40 -7.31
C TYR A 547 9.88 18.09 -7.87
N SER A 548 10.45 19.08 -7.15
CA SER A 548 11.71 19.70 -7.50
C SER A 548 12.92 18.81 -7.14
N PRO A 549 13.77 18.41 -8.12
CA PRO A 549 14.98 17.63 -7.85
C PRO A 549 15.96 18.35 -6.92
N GLU A 550 16.05 19.70 -6.99
CA GLU A 550 16.90 20.49 -6.10
C GLU A 550 16.36 20.49 -4.67
N ALA A 551 15.05 20.63 -4.50
CA ALA A 551 14.41 20.55 -3.19
C ALA A 551 14.63 19.19 -2.52
N ARG A 552 14.55 18.08 -3.29
CA ARG A 552 14.88 16.75 -2.78
C ARG A 552 16.31 16.61 -2.27
N LYS A 553 17.29 17.16 -2.97
CA LYS A 553 18.70 17.17 -2.52
C LYS A 553 18.88 17.95 -1.23
N ILE A 554 18.22 19.10 -1.11
CA ILE A 554 18.26 19.92 0.11
C ILE A 554 17.62 19.15 1.27
N PHE A 555 16.44 18.58 1.07
CA PHE A 555 15.73 17.81 2.09
C PHE A 555 16.56 16.64 2.62
N TRP A 556 17.15 15.84 1.73
CA TRP A 556 18.05 14.75 2.15
C TRP A 556 19.25 15.26 2.93
N ARG A 557 19.93 16.32 2.46
CA ARG A 557 21.08 16.89 3.19
C ARG A 557 20.68 17.33 4.59
N GLN A 558 19.53 18.00 4.76
CA GLN A 558 19.02 18.43 6.06
C GLN A 558 18.79 17.24 7.00
N LEU A 559 18.21 16.14 6.50
CA LEU A 559 18.04 14.90 7.27
C LEU A 559 19.38 14.25 7.63
N TYR A 560 20.29 14.16 6.67
CA TYR A 560 21.59 13.54 6.91
C TYR A 560 22.43 14.30 7.92
N ASP A 561 22.52 15.62 7.80
CA ASP A 561 23.33 16.47 8.68
C ASP A 561 22.88 16.36 10.15
N LYS A 562 21.62 16.12 10.41
CA LYS A 562 21.03 16.08 11.75
C LYS A 562 20.86 14.67 12.31
N LEU A 563 20.47 13.73 11.48
CA LEU A 563 20.04 12.39 11.88
C LEU A 563 20.93 11.29 11.31
N GLY A 564 21.23 11.33 10.01
CA GLY A 564 22.08 10.33 9.36
C GLY A 564 23.50 10.33 9.89
N SER A 565 24.09 11.51 10.14
CA SER A 565 25.45 11.69 10.64
C SER A 565 25.68 11.11 12.05
N ILE A 566 24.63 10.98 12.86
CA ILE A 566 24.68 10.40 14.21
C ILE A 566 24.29 8.92 14.25
N GLY A 567 23.98 8.29 13.11
CA GLY A 567 23.86 6.84 12.99
C GLY A 567 22.42 6.29 12.96
N MET A 568 21.42 7.08 12.55
CA MET A 568 20.07 6.54 12.28
C MET A 568 20.12 5.48 11.19
N ASP A 569 19.42 4.36 11.40
CA ASP A 569 19.51 3.19 10.52
C ASP A 569 18.42 3.16 9.43
N ALA A 570 17.25 3.77 9.66
CA ALA A 570 16.14 3.80 8.73
C ALA A 570 15.21 5.01 8.94
N TRP A 571 14.35 5.27 7.97
CA TRP A 571 13.55 6.49 7.87
C TRP A 571 12.06 6.18 7.86
N TRP A 572 11.30 6.87 8.70
CA TRP A 572 9.86 6.82 8.69
C TRP A 572 9.32 8.11 8.07
N MET A 573 8.93 8.01 6.80
CA MET A 573 8.33 9.09 6.02
C MET A 573 6.84 9.20 6.34
N ASP A 574 6.54 9.78 7.49
CA ASP A 574 5.17 10.04 7.89
C ASP A 574 4.59 11.26 7.13
N ALA A 575 3.27 11.32 7.00
CA ALA A 575 2.55 12.42 6.33
C ALA A 575 2.92 12.68 4.87
N SER A 576 3.32 11.64 4.14
CA SER A 576 3.80 11.71 2.75
C SER A 576 2.70 11.70 1.68
N GLU A 577 1.46 12.05 2.03
CA GLU A 577 0.33 12.22 1.09
C GLU A 577 0.42 13.44 0.15
N PRO A 578 0.89 14.66 0.50
CA PRO A 578 1.27 15.25 1.79
C PRO A 578 0.07 15.55 2.69
N ASN A 579 0.24 15.34 4.00
CA ASN A 579 -0.80 15.63 4.98
C ASN A 579 -0.78 17.10 5.40
N VAL A 580 -1.17 17.97 4.49
CA VAL A 580 -1.21 19.42 4.77
C VAL A 580 -2.35 19.80 5.72
N ARG A 581 -3.45 19.04 5.68
CA ARG A 581 -4.55 19.11 6.64
C ARG A 581 -5.43 17.88 6.51
N ASP A 582 -5.66 17.18 7.61
CA ASP A 582 -6.66 16.11 7.66
C ASP A 582 -8.07 16.69 7.49
N CYS A 583 -9.01 15.88 7.00
CA CYS A 583 -10.42 16.21 6.98
C CYS A 583 -10.77 17.50 6.26
N THR A 584 -10.22 17.68 5.06
CA THR A 584 -10.43 18.84 4.18
C THR A 584 -10.94 18.38 2.83
N PRO A 585 -11.84 19.10 2.16
CA PRO A 585 -12.24 18.79 0.80
C PRO A 585 -11.05 18.69 -0.16
N MET A 586 -11.13 17.78 -1.11
CA MET A 586 -10.04 17.48 -2.04
C MET A 586 -9.56 18.71 -2.80
N GLU A 587 -10.47 19.58 -3.20
CA GLU A 587 -10.17 20.81 -3.91
C GLU A 587 -9.25 21.74 -3.09
N TYR A 588 -9.52 21.83 -1.78
CA TYR A 588 -8.68 22.64 -0.90
C TYR A 588 -7.32 21.97 -0.62
N ARG A 589 -7.30 20.65 -0.48
CA ARG A 589 -6.02 19.91 -0.33
C ARG A 589 -5.12 20.10 -1.54
N LYS A 590 -5.65 20.02 -2.76
CA LYS A 590 -4.92 20.31 -4.00
C LYS A 590 -4.38 21.74 -4.00
N LEU A 591 -5.20 22.73 -3.60
CA LEU A 591 -4.76 24.11 -3.48
C LEU A 591 -3.61 24.30 -2.50
N LEU A 592 -3.62 23.56 -1.37
CA LEU A 592 -2.54 23.60 -0.37
C LEU A 592 -1.21 23.01 -0.87
N CYS A 593 -1.24 22.14 -1.89
CA CYS A 593 -0.09 21.41 -2.41
C CYS A 593 0.35 21.87 -3.82
N GLY A 594 -0.03 23.05 -4.25
CA GLY A 594 0.27 23.47 -5.62
C GLY A 594 0.47 24.98 -5.82
N PRO A 595 0.86 25.36 -7.04
CA PRO A 595 1.37 24.46 -8.09
C PRO A 595 2.70 23.82 -7.70
N THR A 596 3.00 22.67 -8.32
CA THR A 596 4.26 21.96 -8.14
C THR A 596 5.28 22.41 -9.20
N GLU A 597 6.55 22.02 -9.06
CA GLU A 597 7.59 22.23 -10.08
C GLU A 597 7.22 21.63 -11.45
N LEU A 598 6.42 20.55 -11.48
CA LEU A 598 6.05 19.87 -12.72
C LEU A 598 4.75 20.41 -13.36
N GLY A 599 3.95 21.16 -12.60
CA GLY A 599 2.65 21.67 -13.06
C GLY A 599 1.59 21.75 -11.97
N SER A 600 0.32 21.68 -12.38
CA SER A 600 -0.82 21.75 -11.45
C SER A 600 -0.84 20.61 -10.43
N SER A 601 -1.20 20.92 -9.20
CA SER A 601 -1.51 19.88 -8.20
C SER A 601 -2.73 19.04 -8.57
N ASP A 602 -3.64 19.55 -9.42
CA ASP A 602 -4.73 18.73 -9.96
C ASP A 602 -4.21 17.57 -10.83
N GLU A 603 -3.07 17.74 -11.49
CA GLU A 603 -2.41 16.71 -12.28
C GLU A 603 -1.50 15.79 -11.43
N TYR A 604 -0.81 16.35 -10.41
CA TYR A 604 0.28 15.63 -9.72
C TYR A 604 -0.02 15.23 -8.27
N PHE A 605 -1.20 15.49 -7.72
CA PHE A 605 -1.52 15.33 -6.30
C PHE A 605 -1.17 13.94 -5.72
N ASN A 606 -1.43 12.87 -6.44
CA ASN A 606 -1.28 11.50 -5.91
C ASN A 606 0.15 10.96 -5.90
N ALA A 607 1.11 11.60 -6.58
CA ALA A 607 2.46 11.07 -6.74
C ALA A 607 3.50 11.65 -5.78
N TYR A 608 3.09 12.42 -4.77
CA TYR A 608 4.03 13.05 -3.83
C TYR A 608 4.91 12.03 -3.10
N SER A 609 4.34 10.90 -2.67
CA SER A 609 5.08 9.89 -1.90
C SER A 609 6.26 9.32 -2.67
N ILE A 610 6.12 9.03 -3.96
CA ILE A 610 7.18 8.42 -4.76
C ILE A 610 8.37 9.37 -4.95
N VAL A 611 8.11 10.66 -5.18
CA VAL A 611 9.20 11.65 -5.32
C VAL A 611 9.84 12.00 -3.97
N ASN A 612 9.07 11.94 -2.88
CA ASN A 612 9.61 12.11 -1.54
C ASN A 612 10.46 10.88 -1.11
N ALA A 613 10.07 9.67 -1.50
CA ALA A 613 10.88 8.46 -1.29
C ALA A 613 12.18 8.50 -2.08
N GLU A 614 12.13 8.96 -3.34
CA GLU A 614 13.32 9.18 -4.18
C GLU A 614 14.34 10.10 -3.49
N ALA A 615 13.89 11.18 -2.84
CA ALA A 615 14.76 12.11 -2.14
C ALA A 615 15.69 11.42 -1.14
N ILE A 616 15.14 10.53 -0.31
CA ILE A 616 15.90 9.84 0.75
C ILE A 616 16.68 8.66 0.15
N TYR A 617 16.04 7.87 -0.73
CA TYR A 617 16.69 6.69 -1.32
C TYR A 617 17.93 7.08 -2.15
N ASP A 618 17.77 7.97 -3.10
CA ASP A 618 18.87 8.41 -3.97
C ASP A 618 19.92 9.18 -3.20
N GLY A 619 19.49 10.01 -2.24
CA GLY A 619 20.40 10.73 -1.35
C GLY A 619 21.28 9.78 -0.54
N GLN A 620 20.71 8.80 0.14
CA GLN A 620 21.47 7.83 0.93
C GLN A 620 22.29 6.87 0.03
N ARG A 621 21.80 6.51 -1.14
CA ARG A 621 22.59 5.75 -2.13
C ARG A 621 23.75 6.58 -2.70
N GLY A 622 23.66 7.92 -2.67
CA GLY A 622 24.65 8.83 -3.18
C GLY A 622 24.76 8.85 -4.71
N TYR A 623 23.68 8.49 -5.43
CA TYR A 623 23.71 8.47 -6.90
C TYR A 623 24.08 9.82 -7.51
N GLU A 624 23.47 10.89 -7.04
CA GLU A 624 23.74 12.23 -7.54
C GLU A 624 25.20 12.64 -7.31
N THR A 625 25.74 12.33 -6.12
CA THR A 625 27.16 12.62 -5.80
C THR A 625 28.09 11.83 -6.71
N ALA A 626 27.80 10.55 -6.97
CA ALA A 626 28.60 9.72 -7.87
C ALA A 626 28.53 10.22 -9.32
N ILE A 627 27.34 10.61 -9.78
CA ILE A 627 27.11 11.16 -11.11
C ILE A 627 27.88 12.45 -11.32
N GLU A 628 27.76 13.39 -10.36
CA GLU A 628 28.44 14.69 -10.41
C GLU A 628 29.98 14.55 -10.42
N LYS A 629 30.52 13.71 -9.54
CA LYS A 629 31.96 13.48 -9.45
C LYS A 629 32.58 12.80 -10.66
N GLN A 630 31.81 11.90 -11.31
CA GLN A 630 32.27 11.17 -12.48
C GLN A 630 31.92 11.87 -13.79
N GLY A 631 31.17 12.98 -13.75
CA GLY A 631 30.71 13.69 -14.94
C GLY A 631 29.79 12.84 -15.85
N ILE A 632 28.99 11.96 -15.24
CA ILE A 632 28.11 11.04 -15.96
C ILE A 632 26.90 11.82 -16.50
N ASP A 633 26.62 11.65 -17.80
CA ASP A 633 25.39 12.16 -18.37
C ASP A 633 24.18 11.42 -17.78
N LYS A 634 23.26 12.14 -17.17
CA LYS A 634 22.03 11.59 -16.56
C LYS A 634 21.12 10.87 -17.56
N LYS A 635 21.32 11.08 -18.85
CA LYS A 635 20.60 10.35 -19.93
C LYS A 635 21.29 9.04 -20.31
N ASP A 636 22.49 8.77 -19.85
CA ASP A 636 23.23 7.53 -20.09
C ASP A 636 22.86 6.48 -19.04
N ALA A 637 21.82 5.70 -19.32
CA ALA A 637 21.33 4.64 -18.43
C ALA A 637 22.41 3.60 -18.06
N LYS A 638 23.37 3.33 -18.97
CA LYS A 638 24.44 2.37 -18.72
C LYS A 638 25.49 2.94 -17.75
N ALA A 639 25.83 4.20 -17.90
CA ALA A 639 26.74 4.88 -17.00
C ALA A 639 26.09 5.09 -15.61
N LEU A 640 24.79 5.39 -15.54
CA LEU A 640 24.04 5.46 -14.26
C LEU A 640 24.01 4.11 -13.54
N GLN A 641 23.82 3.01 -14.29
CA GLN A 641 23.86 1.67 -13.69
C GLN A 641 25.27 1.31 -13.17
N ALA A 642 26.31 1.75 -13.86
CA ALA A 642 27.69 1.56 -13.40
C ALA A 642 27.97 2.40 -12.13
N ALA A 643 27.44 3.61 -12.04
CA ALA A 643 27.52 4.45 -10.84
C ALA A 643 26.79 3.83 -9.65
N ALA A 644 25.62 3.25 -9.87
CA ALA A 644 24.88 2.52 -8.85
C ALA A 644 25.68 1.32 -8.30
N LYS A 645 26.30 0.53 -9.16
CA LYS A 645 27.17 -0.59 -8.78
C LYS A 645 28.38 -0.12 -7.98
N TRP A 646 28.98 0.98 -8.42
CA TRP A 646 30.11 1.59 -7.71
C TRP A 646 29.73 1.94 -6.28
N ASN A 647 28.54 2.55 -6.10
CA ASN A 647 28.02 2.93 -4.81
C ASN A 647 27.67 1.71 -3.93
N SER A 648 27.03 0.70 -4.48
CA SER A 648 26.62 -0.52 -3.77
C SER A 648 27.80 -1.40 -3.33
N ASN A 649 28.97 -1.24 -3.92
CA ASN A 649 30.20 -1.94 -3.54
C ASN A 649 30.96 -1.24 -2.39
N GLY A 650 30.38 -0.25 -1.74
CA GLY A 650 30.94 0.40 -0.58
C GLY A 650 31.78 1.65 -0.88
N PHE A 651 32.06 1.95 -2.14
CA PHE A 651 32.81 3.17 -2.51
C PHE A 651 32.05 4.44 -2.14
N GLY A 652 30.74 4.35 -2.07
CA GLY A 652 29.87 5.42 -1.61
C GLY A 652 30.19 5.89 -0.19
N ASN A 653 30.71 5.01 0.64
CA ASN A 653 31.05 5.31 2.04
C ASN A 653 32.12 6.40 2.16
N GLU A 654 33.00 6.51 1.20
CA GLU A 654 34.08 7.52 1.24
C GLU A 654 33.62 8.87 0.72
N GLN A 655 32.50 8.92 0.01
CA GLN A 655 32.19 10.05 -0.86
C GLN A 655 30.75 10.52 -0.81
N ASN A 656 29.86 9.79 -0.12
CA ASN A 656 28.44 10.08 -0.08
C ASN A 656 27.88 9.92 1.34
N PHE A 657 26.57 9.80 1.42
CA PHE A 657 25.77 9.79 2.63
C PHE A 657 25.43 8.38 3.16
N SER A 658 26.15 7.35 2.73
CA SER A 658 25.95 5.98 3.24
C SER A 658 27.28 5.40 3.76
N PRO A 659 27.79 5.86 4.91
CA PRO A 659 29.11 5.53 5.42
C PRO A 659 29.33 4.02 5.60
N ASN A 660 28.29 3.26 5.85
CA ASN A 660 28.34 1.82 6.10
C ASN A 660 27.90 0.99 4.90
N ASN A 661 27.57 1.57 3.75
CA ASN A 661 26.97 0.91 2.61
C ASN A 661 25.70 0.10 2.98
N ASN A 662 24.97 0.53 4.00
CA ASN A 662 23.78 -0.13 4.47
C ASN A 662 22.63 0.04 3.48
N ARG A 663 21.79 -0.98 3.36
CA ARG A 663 20.55 -0.89 2.57
C ARG A 663 19.68 0.21 3.11
N VAL A 664 19.24 1.08 2.22
CA VAL A 664 18.23 2.10 2.53
C VAL A 664 16.92 1.39 2.86
N PHE A 665 16.18 1.91 3.81
CA PHE A 665 14.82 1.46 4.06
C PHE A 665 13.94 2.61 4.55
N LEU A 666 12.74 2.66 3.98
CA LEU A 666 11.74 3.70 4.20
C LEU A 666 10.43 3.06 4.64
N LEU A 667 9.87 3.51 5.76
CA LEU A 667 8.48 3.28 6.10
C LEU A 667 7.68 4.52 5.67
N THR A 668 6.71 4.39 4.77
CA THR A 668 5.93 5.52 4.24
C THR A 668 4.44 5.35 4.46
N ARG A 669 3.74 6.44 4.89
CA ARG A 669 2.28 6.39 5.11
C ARG A 669 1.49 6.39 3.80
N SER A 670 2.05 6.95 2.75
CA SER A 670 1.48 6.95 1.43
C SER A 670 2.37 6.17 0.46
N GLY A 671 1.80 5.72 -0.65
CA GLY A 671 2.53 5.00 -1.68
C GLY A 671 1.89 5.20 -3.04
N PHE A 672 2.67 4.97 -4.09
CA PHE A 672 2.21 5.10 -5.46
C PHE A 672 2.85 4.03 -6.36
N LEU A 673 2.44 3.97 -7.64
CA LEU A 673 3.07 3.11 -8.65
C LEU A 673 4.60 3.24 -8.62
N GLY A 674 5.32 2.11 -8.57
CA GLY A 674 6.78 2.12 -8.62
C GLY A 674 7.48 2.39 -7.27
N GLU A 675 6.76 2.61 -6.20
CA GLU A 675 7.30 2.88 -4.85
C GLU A 675 8.29 1.79 -4.39
N GLN A 676 8.06 0.53 -4.78
CA GLN A 676 8.89 -0.62 -4.39
C GLN A 676 10.37 -0.48 -4.78
N ARG A 677 10.70 0.31 -5.81
CA ARG A 677 12.08 0.50 -6.25
C ARG A 677 12.94 1.30 -5.29
N TYR A 678 12.31 2.08 -4.41
CA TYR A 678 12.95 2.91 -3.40
C TYR A 678 13.06 2.24 -2.02
N SER A 679 12.98 0.91 -1.96
CA SER A 679 13.13 0.15 -0.70
C SER A 679 12.12 0.55 0.37
N THR A 680 10.86 0.72 -0.03
CA THR A 680 9.78 1.16 0.84
C THR A 680 8.96 0.00 1.40
N ALA A 681 8.47 0.17 2.62
CA ALA A 681 7.26 -0.47 3.11
C ALA A 681 6.21 0.60 3.39
N THR A 682 4.95 0.26 3.17
CA THR A 682 3.83 1.14 3.48
C THR A 682 3.01 0.55 4.63
N TRP A 683 2.49 1.39 5.53
CA TRP A 683 1.54 0.92 6.54
C TRP A 683 0.16 1.53 6.33
N SER A 684 -0.80 1.00 7.02
CA SER A 684 -2.21 1.34 6.85
C SER A 684 -2.65 2.64 7.52
N GLY A 685 -1.72 3.47 8.01
CA GLY A 685 -2.00 4.75 8.66
C GLY A 685 -2.62 4.61 10.05
N ASP A 686 -3.26 5.67 10.53
CA ASP A 686 -3.78 5.83 11.90
C ASP A 686 -5.13 5.12 12.10
N ILE A 687 -5.13 3.80 11.93
CA ILE A 687 -6.32 2.95 12.04
C ILE A 687 -6.85 2.86 13.48
N GLY A 688 -8.13 2.54 13.64
CA GLY A 688 -8.77 2.40 14.96
C GLY A 688 -8.42 1.11 15.68
N THR A 689 -8.42 1.13 16.99
CA THR A 689 -8.27 -0.06 17.84
C THR A 689 -9.64 -0.75 17.96
N ARG A 690 -10.05 -1.44 16.88
CA ARG A 690 -11.34 -2.11 16.80
C ARG A 690 -11.27 -3.39 15.96
N TRP A 691 -12.24 -4.28 16.17
CA TRP A 691 -12.34 -5.56 15.45
C TRP A 691 -12.60 -5.37 13.95
N GLU A 692 -13.47 -4.41 13.57
CA GLU A 692 -13.70 -4.10 12.17
C GLU A 692 -12.47 -3.47 11.48
N ASP A 693 -11.63 -2.76 12.22
CA ASP A 693 -10.36 -2.27 11.67
C ASP A 693 -9.37 -3.42 11.46
N LEU A 694 -9.23 -4.33 12.43
CA LEU A 694 -8.43 -5.56 12.24
C LEU A 694 -8.90 -6.35 11.01
N LYS A 695 -10.21 -6.53 10.85
CA LYS A 695 -10.79 -7.23 9.69
C LYS A 695 -10.43 -6.54 8.38
N ALA A 696 -10.60 -5.22 8.31
CA ALA A 696 -10.31 -4.42 7.12
C ALA A 696 -8.80 -4.41 6.76
N GLN A 697 -7.89 -4.59 7.74
CA GLN A 697 -6.47 -4.71 7.46
C GLN A 697 -6.12 -5.94 6.61
N ILE A 698 -6.85 -7.03 6.74
CA ILE A 698 -6.58 -8.24 5.97
C ILE A 698 -6.81 -7.96 4.48
N THR A 699 -7.98 -7.44 4.12
CA THR A 699 -8.31 -7.09 2.73
C THR A 699 -7.41 -5.97 2.18
N ALA A 700 -7.11 -4.97 3.00
CA ALA A 700 -6.22 -3.87 2.63
C ALA A 700 -4.80 -4.36 2.30
N GLY A 701 -4.21 -5.21 3.15
CA GLY A 701 -2.89 -5.79 2.92
C GLY A 701 -2.82 -6.70 1.70
N LEU A 702 -3.88 -7.48 1.43
CA LEU A 702 -3.96 -8.34 0.25
C LEU A 702 -4.07 -7.53 -1.05
N ASN A 703 -4.92 -6.51 -1.09
CA ASN A 703 -5.03 -5.61 -2.25
C ASN A 703 -3.76 -4.79 -2.47
N PHE A 704 -3.10 -4.34 -1.41
CA PHE A 704 -1.83 -3.65 -1.51
C PHE A 704 -0.74 -4.55 -2.10
N SER A 705 -0.62 -5.78 -1.62
CA SER A 705 0.36 -6.76 -2.09
C SER A 705 0.17 -7.10 -3.57
N ILE A 706 -1.08 -7.36 -4.02
CA ILE A 706 -1.38 -7.67 -5.42
C ILE A 706 -1.28 -6.43 -6.34
N SER A 707 -1.22 -5.21 -5.77
CA SER A 707 -0.88 -3.99 -6.51
C SER A 707 0.61 -3.89 -6.90
N GLY A 708 1.41 -4.92 -6.61
CA GLY A 708 2.81 -5.02 -7.02
C GLY A 708 3.83 -4.46 -6.04
N ILE A 709 3.40 -3.90 -4.89
CA ILE A 709 4.27 -3.37 -3.83
C ILE A 709 4.37 -4.40 -2.70
N PRO A 710 5.54 -5.03 -2.49
CA PRO A 710 5.64 -6.29 -1.72
C PRO A 710 5.72 -6.12 -0.20
N TYR A 711 6.15 -4.95 0.29
CA TYR A 711 6.36 -4.74 1.72
C TYR A 711 5.25 -3.87 2.30
N TRP A 712 4.51 -4.47 3.22
CA TRP A 712 3.37 -3.84 3.88
C TRP A 712 3.41 -4.10 5.38
N SER A 713 2.89 -3.15 6.15
CA SER A 713 2.76 -3.21 7.59
C SER A 713 1.39 -2.69 8.03
N GLN A 714 1.14 -2.75 9.31
CA GLN A 714 -0.03 -2.19 9.98
C GLN A 714 0.36 -1.79 11.40
N ASP A 715 -0.42 -0.93 12.02
CA ASP A 715 -0.29 -0.62 13.43
C ASP A 715 -0.94 -1.72 14.25
N ILE A 716 -0.15 -2.70 14.70
CA ILE A 716 -0.66 -3.81 15.50
C ILE A 716 -1.22 -3.27 16.81
N GLY A 717 -2.48 -3.62 17.09
CA GLY A 717 -3.28 -3.11 18.18
C GLY A 717 -4.09 -1.86 17.84
N GLY A 718 -3.96 -1.33 16.61
CA GLY A 718 -4.55 -0.07 16.15
C GLY A 718 -3.83 1.16 16.69
N PHE A 719 -3.79 2.25 15.92
CA PHE A 719 -3.17 3.51 16.37
C PHE A 719 -4.07 4.29 17.31
N SER A 720 -5.28 4.64 16.83
CA SER A 720 -6.27 5.43 17.54
C SER A 720 -7.06 4.56 18.52
N VAL A 721 -6.96 4.84 19.81
CA VAL A 721 -7.55 3.99 20.86
C VAL A 721 -8.83 4.59 21.39
N GLU A 722 -9.92 3.80 21.43
CA GLU A 722 -11.16 4.21 22.09
C GLU A 722 -10.95 4.56 23.55
N ASN A 723 -11.64 5.61 24.00
CA ASN A 723 -11.59 6.09 25.39
C ASN A 723 -11.92 5.00 26.42
N ARG A 724 -12.80 4.04 26.09
CA ARG A 724 -13.17 2.93 27.00
C ARG A 724 -11.97 2.02 27.31
N TYR A 725 -11.10 1.74 26.35
CA TYR A 725 -9.89 0.94 26.55
C TYR A 725 -8.83 1.69 27.35
N GLN A 726 -8.67 3.00 27.06
CA GLN A 726 -7.77 3.85 27.85
C GLN A 726 -8.19 3.90 29.33
N ALA A 727 -9.48 4.12 29.58
CA ALA A 727 -10.04 4.13 30.93
C ALA A 727 -9.88 2.76 31.62
N ALA A 728 -10.11 1.66 30.90
CA ALA A 728 -9.96 0.32 31.42
C ALA A 728 -8.52 0.03 31.87
N GLN A 729 -7.52 0.45 31.09
CA GLN A 729 -6.11 0.33 31.45
C GLN A 729 -5.77 1.20 32.67
N GLN A 730 -6.25 2.43 32.73
CA GLN A 730 -6.03 3.30 33.91
C GLN A 730 -6.64 2.73 35.21
N VAL A 731 -7.80 2.07 35.12
CA VAL A 731 -8.40 1.34 36.23
C VAL A 731 -7.52 0.19 36.68
N PHE A 732 -7.00 -0.60 35.71
CA PHE A 732 -6.11 -1.71 36.01
C PHE A 732 -4.79 -1.26 36.64
N ASP A 733 -4.20 -0.18 36.14
CA ASP A 733 -2.94 0.35 36.68
C ASP A 733 -3.08 0.75 38.16
N LYS A 734 -4.22 1.34 38.54
CA LYS A 734 -4.50 1.77 39.90
C LYS A 734 -4.97 0.65 40.83
N THR A 735 -5.79 -0.26 40.37
CA THR A 735 -6.54 -1.22 41.18
C THR A 735 -6.15 -2.68 40.97
N LYS A 736 -5.45 -2.98 39.90
CA LYS A 736 -5.18 -4.32 39.41
C LYS A 736 -6.44 -5.13 39.06
N LYS A 737 -7.59 -4.46 38.98
CA LYS A 737 -8.86 -5.08 38.57
C LYS A 737 -9.00 -5.03 37.04
N GLU A 738 -9.20 -6.19 36.46
CA GLU A 738 -9.46 -6.35 35.03
C GLU A 738 -10.95 -6.15 34.72
N THR A 739 -11.25 -5.23 33.81
CA THR A 739 -12.59 -4.98 33.29
C THR A 739 -12.86 -5.76 32.02
N GLU A 740 -14.12 -5.87 31.56
CA GLU A 740 -14.46 -6.52 30.28
C GLU A 740 -13.82 -5.78 29.08
N ASP A 741 -13.80 -4.44 29.10
CA ASP A 741 -13.12 -3.65 28.06
C ASP A 741 -11.61 -3.95 28.01
N LEU A 742 -10.96 -4.14 29.16
CA LEU A 742 -9.54 -4.50 29.17
C LEU A 742 -9.31 -5.92 28.62
N LYS A 743 -10.17 -6.87 28.93
CA LYS A 743 -10.11 -8.23 28.37
C LYS A 743 -10.30 -8.22 26.87
N GLU A 744 -11.26 -7.43 26.37
CA GLU A 744 -11.48 -7.25 24.94
C GLU A 744 -10.27 -6.65 24.25
N TRP A 745 -9.72 -5.56 24.79
CA TRP A 745 -8.51 -4.93 24.25
C TRP A 745 -7.31 -5.87 24.23
N ARG A 746 -7.12 -6.69 25.26
CA ARG A 746 -6.06 -7.70 25.32
C ARG A 746 -6.25 -8.78 24.26
N GLU A 747 -7.47 -9.31 24.09
CA GLU A 747 -7.76 -10.29 23.05
C GLU A 747 -7.57 -9.70 21.65
N LEU A 748 -8.00 -8.46 21.41
CA LEU A 748 -7.77 -7.77 20.15
C LEU A 748 -6.27 -7.67 19.81
N ASN A 749 -5.44 -7.29 20.80
CA ASN A 749 -3.98 -7.24 20.59
C ASN A 749 -3.39 -8.63 20.31
N VAL A 750 -3.84 -9.68 21.02
CA VAL A 750 -3.41 -11.06 20.72
C VAL A 750 -3.72 -11.44 19.28
N ARG A 751 -4.98 -11.25 18.84
CA ARG A 751 -5.39 -11.58 17.47
C ARG A 751 -4.62 -10.77 16.42
N TRP A 752 -4.34 -9.52 16.74
CA TRP A 752 -3.56 -8.66 15.86
C TRP A 752 -2.08 -9.08 15.75
N HIS A 753 -1.45 -9.46 16.87
CA HIS A 753 -0.09 -10.02 16.86
C HIS A 753 -0.01 -11.36 16.10
N GLN A 754 -1.04 -12.19 16.23
CA GLN A 754 -1.14 -13.45 15.50
C GLN A 754 -1.14 -13.25 13.99
N VAL A 755 -1.86 -12.25 13.48
CA VAL A 755 -1.87 -11.86 12.06
C VAL A 755 -0.57 -11.17 11.66
N GLY A 756 -0.09 -10.24 12.50
CA GLY A 756 1.10 -9.44 12.23
C GLY A 756 2.37 -10.24 12.06
N ALA A 757 2.49 -11.39 12.74
CA ALA A 757 3.62 -12.30 12.58
C ALA A 757 3.74 -12.87 11.14
N PHE A 758 2.65 -12.84 10.36
CA PHE A 758 2.57 -13.26 8.96
C PHE A 758 2.33 -12.10 7.99
N ALA A 759 2.51 -10.86 8.43
CA ALA A 759 2.65 -9.73 7.53
C ALA A 759 4.09 -9.63 6.99
N PRO A 760 4.33 -9.01 5.83
CA PRO A 760 5.69 -8.77 5.34
C PRO A 760 6.56 -8.06 6.38
N MET A 761 6.03 -7.04 7.07
CA MET A 761 6.69 -6.33 8.18
C MET A 761 5.89 -6.46 9.47
N TYR A 762 6.56 -6.79 10.59
CA TYR A 762 5.94 -7.06 11.87
C TYR A 762 6.20 -5.91 12.85
N ARG A 763 5.27 -4.94 12.91
CA ARG A 763 5.42 -3.69 13.68
C ARG A 763 4.24 -3.49 14.64
N SER A 764 4.53 -3.26 15.92
CA SER A 764 3.54 -2.77 16.89
C SER A 764 3.66 -1.25 17.03
N HIS A 765 2.54 -0.53 16.99
CA HIS A 765 2.49 0.92 17.13
C HIS A 765 1.11 1.40 17.59
N GLY A 766 1.06 2.53 18.29
CA GLY A 766 -0.19 3.23 18.62
C GLY A 766 -0.10 4.05 19.88
N GLN A 767 -1.22 4.71 20.21
CA GLN A 767 -1.40 5.51 21.40
C GLN A 767 -1.54 4.64 22.66
N PHE A 768 -1.57 5.30 23.85
CA PHE A 768 -1.86 4.61 25.11
C PHE A 768 -3.23 3.87 25.04
N PRO A 769 -3.31 2.63 25.57
CA PRO A 769 -2.32 1.84 26.31
C PRO A 769 -1.15 1.33 25.45
N PHE A 770 0.05 1.34 26.04
CA PHE A 770 1.28 0.99 25.33
C PHE A 770 1.36 -0.48 24.92
N ARG A 771 2.05 -0.76 23.82
CA ARG A 771 2.06 -2.06 23.11
C ARG A 771 3.26 -2.95 23.41
N GLU A 772 4.20 -2.56 24.29
CA GLU A 772 5.20 -3.50 24.76
C GLU A 772 4.48 -4.69 25.41
N PRO A 773 4.84 -5.95 25.15
CA PRO A 773 4.06 -7.12 25.60
C PRO A 773 3.73 -7.14 27.08
N TRP A 774 4.64 -6.68 27.94
CA TRP A 774 4.42 -6.58 29.41
C TRP A 774 3.50 -5.44 29.84
N ASN A 775 3.28 -4.43 28.96
CA ASN A 775 2.30 -3.37 29.16
C ASN A 775 0.91 -3.79 28.70
N ILE A 776 0.80 -4.67 27.71
CA ILE A 776 -0.47 -5.25 27.28
C ILE A 776 -1.04 -6.14 28.39
N ALA A 777 -0.20 -7.05 28.93
CA ALA A 777 -0.66 -7.97 29.97
C ALA A 777 0.49 -8.49 30.86
N PRO A 778 0.19 -8.97 32.08
CA PRO A 778 1.20 -9.61 32.93
C PRO A 778 1.90 -10.80 32.25
N GLU A 779 3.18 -11.01 32.55
CA GLU A 779 4.02 -12.03 31.90
C GLU A 779 3.52 -13.49 32.09
N ASN A 780 2.80 -13.76 33.15
CA ASN A 780 2.20 -15.08 33.39
C ASN A 780 0.85 -15.31 32.69
N SER A 781 0.27 -14.29 32.05
CA SER A 781 -1.02 -14.37 31.36
C SER A 781 -0.93 -15.09 30.01
N ASP A 782 -2.05 -15.64 29.56
CA ASP A 782 -2.15 -16.27 28.23
C ASP A 782 -1.97 -15.25 27.10
N THR A 783 -2.38 -13.99 27.33
CA THR A 783 -2.12 -12.85 26.43
C THR A 783 -0.63 -12.70 26.14
N TYR A 784 0.18 -12.55 27.19
CA TYR A 784 1.62 -12.37 27.05
C TYR A 784 2.28 -13.59 26.40
N LYS A 785 1.91 -14.79 26.85
CA LYS A 785 2.46 -16.05 26.30
C LYS A 785 2.16 -16.22 24.83
N SER A 786 0.95 -15.86 24.39
CA SER A 786 0.59 -15.91 22.97
C SER A 786 1.40 -14.90 22.15
N ILE A 787 1.52 -13.64 22.61
CA ILE A 787 2.34 -12.64 21.91
C ILE A 787 3.79 -13.10 21.80
N LYS A 788 4.38 -13.57 22.91
CA LYS A 788 5.76 -14.11 22.91
C LYS A 788 5.92 -15.27 21.93
N TYR A 789 4.96 -16.20 21.88
CA TYR A 789 5.01 -17.32 20.95
C TYR A 789 5.13 -16.86 19.49
N TYR A 790 4.34 -15.85 19.07
CA TYR A 790 4.38 -15.35 17.69
C TYR A 790 5.62 -14.49 17.41
N LEU A 791 6.17 -13.80 18.42
CA LEU A 791 7.49 -13.17 18.30
C LEU A 791 8.57 -14.24 18.06
N ASP A 792 8.65 -15.26 18.91
CA ASP A 792 9.62 -16.36 18.79
C ASP A 792 9.46 -17.11 17.45
N LEU A 793 8.22 -17.37 17.02
CA LEU A 793 7.92 -18.03 15.75
C LEU A 793 8.43 -17.23 14.54
N ARG A 794 8.23 -15.89 14.56
CA ARG A 794 8.72 -15.01 13.50
C ARG A 794 10.23 -15.13 13.31
N TYR A 795 10.99 -15.20 14.41
CA TYR A 795 12.44 -15.34 14.36
C TYR A 795 12.91 -16.76 13.99
N LYS A 796 12.18 -17.77 14.39
CA LYS A 796 12.42 -19.15 13.92
C LYS A 796 12.20 -19.29 12.40
N LEU A 797 11.24 -18.57 11.86
CA LEU A 797 10.94 -18.51 10.41
C LEU A 797 11.90 -17.58 9.63
N MET A 798 12.89 -16.94 10.25
CA MET A 798 13.75 -15.96 9.55
C MET A 798 14.44 -16.52 8.30
N PRO A 799 15.00 -17.75 8.26
CA PRO A 799 15.55 -18.29 7.01
C PRO A 799 14.53 -18.45 5.89
N TYR A 800 13.28 -18.77 6.23
CA TYR A 800 12.17 -18.79 5.28
C TYR A 800 11.82 -17.39 4.79
N ILE A 801 11.61 -16.44 5.71
CA ILE A 801 11.17 -15.07 5.41
C ILE A 801 12.22 -14.32 4.62
N TYR A 802 13.50 -14.43 4.97
CA TYR A 802 14.58 -13.76 4.25
C TYR A 802 14.76 -14.31 2.83
N SER A 803 14.58 -15.63 2.65
CA SER A 803 14.56 -16.25 1.32
C SER A 803 13.37 -15.72 0.47
N LEU A 804 12.21 -15.48 1.08
CA LEU A 804 11.08 -14.84 0.37
C LEU A 804 11.40 -13.39 -0.02
N ALA A 805 12.07 -12.63 0.84
CA ALA A 805 12.51 -11.26 0.53
C ALA A 805 13.51 -11.23 -0.64
N ALA A 806 14.39 -12.23 -0.73
CA ALA A 806 15.25 -12.40 -1.92
C ALA A 806 14.43 -12.71 -3.18
N LYS A 807 13.42 -13.59 -3.09
CA LYS A 807 12.50 -13.86 -4.22
C LYS A 807 11.74 -12.61 -4.67
N VAL A 808 11.39 -11.70 -3.76
CA VAL A 808 10.79 -10.41 -4.12
C VAL A 808 11.65 -9.64 -5.11
N HIS A 809 12.96 -9.62 -4.91
CA HIS A 809 13.90 -8.92 -5.79
C HIS A 809 14.23 -9.69 -7.07
N PHE A 810 14.57 -10.98 -6.93
CA PHE A 810 15.07 -11.76 -8.08
C PHE A 810 13.95 -12.29 -8.97
N ASP A 811 12.81 -12.68 -8.37
CA ASP A 811 11.72 -13.40 -9.05
C ASP A 811 10.41 -12.59 -9.08
N ASP A 812 10.43 -11.30 -8.67
CA ASP A 812 9.26 -10.42 -8.56
C ASP A 812 8.13 -11.00 -7.68
N TYR A 813 8.50 -11.80 -6.68
CA TYR A 813 7.58 -12.55 -5.83
C TYR A 813 6.77 -11.66 -4.88
N THR A 814 5.63 -12.17 -4.39
CA THR A 814 4.77 -11.52 -3.39
C THR A 814 4.72 -12.38 -2.13
N ILE A 815 5.02 -11.80 -0.94
CA ILE A 815 5.13 -12.56 0.32
C ILE A 815 3.75 -12.85 0.92
N MET A 816 2.91 -11.82 1.08
CA MET A 816 1.52 -11.93 1.55
C MET A 816 0.62 -12.09 0.33
N ARG A 817 0.19 -13.34 0.07
CA ARG A 817 -0.43 -13.74 -1.20
C ARG A 817 -1.92 -14.02 -1.01
N PRO A 818 -2.83 -13.26 -1.64
CA PRO A 818 -4.23 -13.68 -1.72
C PRO A 818 -4.33 -15.06 -2.41
N LEU A 819 -5.32 -15.86 -2.00
CA LEU A 819 -5.48 -17.24 -2.50
C LEU A 819 -5.59 -17.34 -4.02
N VAL A 820 -6.10 -16.29 -4.68
CA VAL A 820 -6.22 -16.23 -6.16
C VAL A 820 -4.87 -16.31 -6.88
N MET A 821 -3.76 -15.94 -6.25
CA MET A 821 -2.43 -16.00 -6.86
C MET A 821 -1.93 -17.44 -7.02
N ASP A 822 -2.25 -18.31 -6.07
CA ASP A 822 -1.80 -19.69 -6.04
C ASP A 822 -2.87 -20.67 -6.55
N PHE A 823 -4.17 -20.31 -6.43
CA PHE A 823 -5.31 -21.19 -6.69
C PHE A 823 -6.33 -20.56 -7.64
N GLY A 824 -5.94 -19.65 -8.54
CA GLY A 824 -6.83 -18.88 -9.42
C GLY A 824 -7.73 -19.71 -10.34
N THR A 825 -7.43 -20.98 -10.57
CA THR A 825 -8.29 -21.92 -11.31
C THR A 825 -9.48 -22.44 -10.45
N ASP A 826 -9.40 -22.30 -9.14
CA ASP A 826 -10.48 -22.64 -8.21
C ASP A 826 -11.38 -21.42 -8.00
N LYS A 827 -12.52 -21.38 -8.69
CA LYS A 827 -13.46 -20.24 -8.62
C LYS A 827 -13.95 -19.88 -7.21
N GLN A 828 -13.87 -20.81 -6.25
CA GLN A 828 -14.26 -20.54 -4.86
C GLN A 828 -13.35 -19.48 -4.20
N VAL A 829 -12.07 -19.43 -4.58
CA VAL A 829 -11.11 -18.49 -3.94
C VAL A 829 -11.25 -17.04 -4.40
N LEU A 830 -11.97 -16.77 -5.50
CA LEU A 830 -12.08 -15.42 -6.09
C LEU A 830 -12.60 -14.36 -5.10
N ASN A 831 -13.48 -14.77 -4.18
CA ASN A 831 -14.11 -13.88 -3.21
C ASN A 831 -13.67 -14.14 -1.76
N ILE A 832 -12.63 -14.96 -1.54
CA ILE A 832 -12.12 -15.21 -0.18
C ILE A 832 -11.19 -14.08 0.23
N ALA A 833 -11.66 -13.22 1.12
CA ALA A 833 -11.03 -11.98 1.54
C ALA A 833 -10.15 -12.11 2.80
N TYR A 834 -10.33 -13.17 3.60
CA TYR A 834 -9.76 -13.25 4.95
C TYR A 834 -8.96 -14.53 5.18
N GLN A 835 -8.42 -15.07 4.11
CA GLN A 835 -7.44 -16.17 4.11
C GLN A 835 -6.35 -15.82 3.10
N PHE A 836 -5.11 -16.12 3.42
CA PHE A 836 -3.99 -15.84 2.51
C PHE A 836 -2.84 -16.82 2.70
N MET A 837 -1.98 -16.92 1.69
CA MET A 837 -0.71 -17.63 1.80
C MET A 837 0.39 -16.69 2.27
N PHE A 838 1.19 -17.11 3.23
CA PHE A 838 2.44 -16.48 3.61
C PHE A 838 3.59 -17.24 2.94
N GLY A 839 4.08 -16.69 1.84
CA GLY A 839 4.93 -17.42 0.91
C GLY A 839 4.21 -18.60 0.26
N PRO A 840 4.93 -19.61 -0.27
CA PRO A 840 4.32 -20.73 -0.98
C PRO A 840 3.70 -21.81 -0.07
N SER A 841 3.95 -21.74 1.25
CA SER A 841 3.81 -22.90 2.13
C SER A 841 2.72 -22.76 3.19
N ILE A 842 2.52 -21.59 3.78
CA ILE A 842 1.70 -21.43 5.01
C ILE A 842 0.41 -20.69 4.69
N MET A 843 -0.75 -21.31 4.86
CA MET A 843 -2.05 -20.66 4.79
C MET A 843 -2.44 -20.10 6.16
N VAL A 844 -2.71 -18.81 6.19
CA VAL A 844 -3.03 -18.03 7.40
C VAL A 844 -4.51 -17.71 7.41
N ASN A 845 -5.17 -17.96 8.55
CA ASN A 845 -6.61 -17.78 8.72
C ASN A 845 -6.90 -16.88 9.93
N PRO A 846 -6.86 -15.55 9.79
CA PRO A 846 -7.04 -14.60 10.87
C PRO A 846 -8.38 -14.73 11.60
N VAL A 847 -8.38 -14.49 12.91
CA VAL A 847 -9.58 -14.34 13.74
C VAL A 847 -9.79 -12.85 14.01
N TYR A 848 -10.92 -12.32 13.62
CA TYR A 848 -11.24 -10.88 13.63
C TYR A 848 -12.56 -10.54 14.33
N THR A 849 -13.02 -11.41 15.23
CA THR A 849 -14.24 -11.20 16.02
C THR A 849 -13.98 -11.57 17.47
N TYR A 850 -14.44 -10.72 18.41
CA TYR A 850 -14.26 -10.93 19.84
C TYR A 850 -14.87 -12.23 20.34
N LYS A 851 -14.17 -12.93 21.22
CA LYS A 851 -14.56 -14.21 21.85
C LYS A 851 -14.80 -15.38 20.87
N THR A 852 -14.45 -15.23 19.61
CA THR A 852 -14.52 -16.32 18.62
C THR A 852 -13.43 -17.36 18.90
N ARG A 853 -13.81 -18.64 18.92
CA ARG A 853 -12.92 -19.79 19.17
C ARG A 853 -12.97 -20.83 18.07
N GLU A 854 -13.71 -20.55 17.03
CA GLU A 854 -13.84 -21.37 15.83
C GLU A 854 -13.84 -20.47 14.59
N ARG A 855 -13.41 -21.01 13.46
CA ARG A 855 -13.37 -20.29 12.19
C ARG A 855 -13.70 -21.23 11.05
N GLU A 856 -14.53 -20.76 10.12
CA GLU A 856 -14.70 -21.42 8.84
C GLU A 856 -13.49 -21.16 7.95
N VAL A 857 -12.90 -22.21 7.40
CA VAL A 857 -11.74 -22.17 6.51
C VAL A 857 -12.06 -22.96 5.25
N TYR A 858 -11.88 -22.34 4.10
CA TYR A 858 -11.87 -23.01 2.82
C TYR A 858 -10.47 -23.54 2.52
N PHE A 859 -10.37 -24.81 2.20
CA PHE A 859 -9.14 -25.46 1.77
C PHE A 859 -9.12 -25.58 0.25
N PRO A 860 -8.27 -24.81 -0.47
CA PRO A 860 -8.24 -24.85 -1.94
C PRO A 860 -7.99 -26.23 -2.52
N LYS A 861 -8.60 -26.48 -3.69
CA LYS A 861 -8.55 -27.77 -4.41
C LYS A 861 -7.15 -28.17 -4.88
N GLY A 862 -6.92 -29.47 -4.98
CA GLY A 862 -5.70 -30.05 -5.57
C GLY A 862 -4.50 -30.09 -4.64
N GLU A 863 -4.71 -29.83 -3.36
CA GLU A 863 -3.67 -29.82 -2.34
C GLU A 863 -4.07 -30.69 -1.15
N VAL A 864 -3.05 -31.28 -0.49
CA VAL A 864 -3.17 -31.83 0.86
C VAL A 864 -2.77 -30.74 1.84
N TRP A 865 -3.56 -30.54 2.90
CA TRP A 865 -3.31 -29.52 3.91
C TRP A 865 -3.03 -30.16 5.27
N TYR A 866 -1.94 -29.76 5.88
CA TYR A 866 -1.51 -30.20 7.20
C TYR A 866 -1.75 -29.09 8.23
N ASP A 867 -2.20 -29.44 9.43
CA ASP A 867 -2.22 -28.51 10.56
C ASP A 867 -0.78 -28.14 10.94
N PHE A 868 -0.50 -26.84 11.00
CA PHE A 868 0.85 -26.32 11.26
C PHE A 868 1.39 -26.75 12.63
N TYR A 869 0.53 -26.85 13.63
CA TYR A 869 0.93 -27.11 15.01
C TYR A 869 1.06 -28.59 15.32
N THR A 870 0.22 -29.43 14.73
CA THR A 870 0.16 -30.86 15.02
C THR A 870 0.82 -31.72 13.95
N GLY A 871 0.92 -31.24 12.71
CA GLY A 871 1.37 -32.00 11.55
C GLY A 871 0.33 -33.01 11.03
N GLU A 872 -0.88 -33.03 11.60
CA GLU A 872 -1.95 -33.90 11.14
C GLU A 872 -2.55 -33.39 9.83
N VAL A 873 -3.07 -34.29 9.00
CA VAL A 873 -3.79 -33.92 7.79
C VAL A 873 -5.12 -33.26 8.19
N ALA A 874 -5.26 -31.99 7.85
CA ALA A 874 -6.46 -31.19 8.11
C ALA A 874 -7.51 -31.36 6.98
N SER A 875 -7.05 -31.40 5.71
CA SER A 875 -7.94 -31.52 4.55
C SER A 875 -7.23 -32.09 3.31
N GLN A 876 -8.02 -32.69 2.40
CA GLN A 876 -7.58 -33.09 1.06
C GLN A 876 -7.90 -32.02 0.01
N GLY A 877 -8.34 -30.82 0.44
CA GLY A 877 -8.69 -29.69 -0.41
C GLY A 877 -10.06 -29.79 -1.07
N GLY A 878 -10.57 -28.62 -1.54
CA GLY A 878 -11.87 -28.50 -2.20
C GLY A 878 -13.07 -28.45 -1.26
N GLU A 879 -12.88 -28.15 0.01
CA GLU A 879 -13.93 -28.13 1.04
C GLU A 879 -13.76 -26.98 2.04
N SER A 880 -14.86 -26.58 2.65
CA SER A 880 -14.85 -25.71 3.83
C SER A 880 -15.02 -26.52 5.10
N LYS A 881 -14.28 -26.17 6.15
CA LYS A 881 -14.41 -26.74 7.49
C LYS A 881 -14.43 -25.69 8.57
N THR A 882 -15.23 -25.89 9.60
CA THR A 882 -15.08 -25.17 10.86
C THR A 882 -13.92 -25.77 11.64
N VAL A 883 -12.92 -24.96 11.95
CA VAL A 883 -11.70 -25.36 12.66
C VAL A 883 -11.58 -24.61 13.99
N ALA A 884 -10.93 -25.22 14.96
CA ALA A 884 -10.69 -24.58 16.26
C ALA A 884 -9.75 -23.37 16.10
N ALA A 885 -10.07 -22.29 16.77
CA ALA A 885 -9.28 -21.05 16.84
C ALA A 885 -9.14 -20.59 18.30
N PRO A 886 -8.41 -21.35 19.15
CA PRO A 886 -8.28 -21.04 20.57
C PRO A 886 -7.67 -19.64 20.76
N TYR A 887 -7.76 -19.12 21.97
CA TYR A 887 -7.31 -17.76 22.30
C TYR A 887 -5.84 -17.54 21.92
N GLU A 888 -5.00 -18.49 22.24
CA GLU A 888 -3.55 -18.40 22.08
C GLU A 888 -3.05 -18.64 20.65
N ARG A 889 -3.91 -19.07 19.70
CA ARG A 889 -3.50 -19.45 18.34
C ARG A 889 -4.54 -19.09 17.30
N ILE A 890 -4.07 -18.74 16.08
CA ILE A 890 -4.90 -18.71 14.86
C ILE A 890 -4.73 -20.01 14.08
N PRO A 891 -5.73 -20.45 13.30
CA PRO A 891 -5.57 -21.59 12.42
C PRO A 891 -4.51 -21.32 11.35
N LEU A 892 -3.49 -22.18 11.31
CA LEU A 892 -2.43 -22.18 10.30
C LEU A 892 -2.38 -23.56 9.66
N PHE A 893 -2.28 -23.60 8.34
CA PHE A 893 -2.15 -24.85 7.60
C PHE A 893 -0.98 -24.82 6.65
N VAL A 894 -0.35 -25.97 6.45
CA VAL A 894 0.78 -26.11 5.54
C VAL A 894 0.37 -26.94 4.34
N ARG A 895 0.72 -26.45 3.17
CA ARG A 895 0.49 -27.10 1.88
C ARG A 895 1.38 -28.33 1.73
N GLY A 896 0.87 -29.46 1.24
CA GLY A 896 1.68 -30.63 0.87
C GLY A 896 2.74 -30.28 -0.17
N GLY A 897 3.91 -30.89 -0.06
CA GLY A 897 5.09 -30.57 -0.84
C GLY A 897 5.93 -29.43 -0.28
N SER A 898 5.46 -28.72 0.75
CA SER A 898 6.20 -27.59 1.33
C SER A 898 7.49 -28.02 2.01
N ILE A 899 8.52 -27.17 1.84
CA ILE A 899 9.80 -27.27 2.55
C ILE A 899 10.01 -25.96 3.29
N ILE A 900 9.97 -26.00 4.64
CA ILE A 900 10.04 -24.81 5.48
C ILE A 900 11.30 -24.87 6.34
N PRO A 901 12.29 -24.01 6.10
CA PRO A 901 13.48 -23.91 6.95
C PRO A 901 13.17 -23.11 8.22
N PHE A 902 13.47 -23.70 9.38
CA PHE A 902 13.43 -23.06 10.69
C PHE A 902 14.85 -22.84 11.19
N GLY A 903 15.16 -21.61 11.58
CA GLY A 903 16.42 -21.20 12.21
C GLY A 903 16.45 -21.47 13.72
N PRO A 904 17.55 -21.07 14.37
CA PRO A 904 17.69 -21.16 15.82
C PRO A 904 16.77 -20.19 16.57
N GLU A 905 16.59 -20.43 17.88
CA GLU A 905 15.97 -19.44 18.78
C GLU A 905 16.95 -18.28 19.01
N ILE A 906 16.52 -17.09 18.67
CA ILE A 906 17.31 -15.85 18.72
C ILE A 906 16.45 -14.68 19.22
N GLU A 907 17.09 -13.69 19.85
CA GLU A 907 16.48 -12.46 20.33
C GLU A 907 16.64 -11.28 19.35
N TYR A 908 17.52 -11.43 18.35
CA TYR A 908 17.73 -10.51 17.25
C TYR A 908 18.39 -11.23 16.06
N THR A 909 18.21 -10.71 14.87
CA THR A 909 18.78 -11.30 13.65
C THR A 909 20.30 -11.45 13.79
N ARG A 910 20.83 -12.62 13.37
CA ARG A 910 22.26 -12.96 13.41
C ARG A 910 22.88 -13.07 14.82
N GLN A 911 22.06 -13.17 15.87
CA GLN A 911 22.57 -13.46 17.23
C GLN A 911 23.33 -14.80 17.28
N LYS A 912 22.84 -15.79 16.56
CA LYS A 912 23.46 -17.11 16.42
C LYS A 912 23.61 -17.46 14.96
N SER A 913 24.67 -18.18 14.66
CA SER A 913 24.83 -18.75 13.33
C SER A 913 23.72 -19.79 13.03
N ALA A 914 23.19 -19.76 11.81
CA ALA A 914 22.25 -20.78 11.34
C ALA A 914 22.99 -22.06 10.88
N ASP A 915 23.85 -22.57 11.75
CA ASP A 915 24.68 -23.77 11.52
C ASP A 915 23.86 -25.08 11.59
N ASN A 916 22.69 -25.02 12.20
CA ASN A 916 21.71 -26.11 12.19
C ASN A 916 20.33 -25.56 11.84
N ILE A 917 19.86 -25.83 10.62
CA ILE A 917 18.52 -25.49 10.15
C ILE A 917 17.64 -26.74 10.19
N ARG A 918 16.45 -26.61 10.80
CA ARG A 918 15.42 -27.65 10.74
C ARG A 918 14.60 -27.48 9.47
N LEU A 919 14.65 -28.46 8.57
CA LEU A 919 13.87 -28.47 7.32
C LEU A 919 12.62 -29.31 7.50
N TYR A 920 11.47 -28.69 7.69
CA TYR A 920 10.19 -29.40 7.70
C TYR A 920 9.76 -29.68 6.27
N VAL A 921 9.63 -30.96 5.92
CA VAL A 921 9.19 -31.45 4.60
C VAL A 921 7.82 -32.09 4.76
N TYR A 922 6.82 -31.48 4.19
CA TYR A 922 5.44 -31.98 4.20
C TYR A 922 5.20 -32.81 2.96
N THR A 923 4.92 -34.10 3.14
CA THR A 923 4.78 -35.06 2.04
C THR A 923 3.44 -34.95 1.31
N GLY A 924 3.19 -35.83 0.33
CA GLY A 924 1.93 -35.92 -0.42
C GLY A 924 1.92 -35.20 -1.76
N LYS A 925 2.96 -34.42 -2.08
CA LYS A 925 3.19 -33.74 -3.35
C LYS A 925 4.67 -33.43 -3.52
N ASP A 926 5.11 -33.30 -4.77
CA ASP A 926 6.44 -32.75 -5.09
C ASP A 926 6.50 -31.26 -4.69
N GLY A 927 7.69 -30.79 -4.31
CA GLY A 927 7.88 -29.40 -3.96
C GLY A 927 9.33 -28.98 -3.93
N ASP A 928 9.55 -27.66 -3.94
CA ASP A 928 10.88 -27.08 -3.86
C ASP A 928 10.90 -25.81 -3.01
N PHE A 929 12.07 -25.46 -2.52
CA PHE A 929 12.38 -24.21 -1.84
C PHE A 929 13.85 -23.86 -2.04
N THR A 930 14.15 -22.59 -2.19
CA THR A 930 15.54 -22.11 -2.30
C THR A 930 15.88 -21.27 -1.07
N LEU A 931 16.78 -21.74 -0.24
CA LEU A 931 17.37 -20.97 0.85
C LEU A 931 18.33 -19.94 0.25
N TYR A 932 18.12 -18.69 0.60
CA TYR A 932 18.97 -17.57 0.21
C TYR A 932 19.71 -17.00 1.42
N GLU A 933 20.97 -16.66 1.24
CA GLU A 933 21.80 -16.02 2.26
C GLU A 933 22.76 -15.01 1.63
N ASP A 934 22.96 -13.88 2.32
CA ASP A 934 23.96 -12.87 2.01
C ASP A 934 24.45 -12.18 3.28
N GLU A 935 25.07 -11.00 3.18
CA GLU A 935 25.54 -10.25 4.33
C GLU A 935 24.38 -9.57 5.13
N GLY A 936 23.14 -9.58 4.63
CA GLY A 936 21.90 -9.17 5.32
C GLY A 936 21.67 -7.66 5.46
N VAL A 937 22.69 -6.84 5.30
CA VAL A 937 22.64 -5.41 5.65
C VAL A 937 23.11 -4.47 4.54
N ASN A 938 23.84 -4.97 3.56
CA ASN A 938 24.46 -4.15 2.49
C ASN A 938 24.00 -4.56 1.10
N TYR A 939 24.45 -3.84 0.08
CA TYR A 939 24.11 -4.09 -1.32
C TYR A 939 25.03 -5.10 -2.04
N GLY A 940 25.74 -5.95 -1.27
CA GLY A 940 26.61 -7.00 -1.84
C GLY A 940 25.89 -7.90 -2.85
N TYR A 941 24.60 -8.14 -2.67
CA TYR A 941 23.78 -8.95 -3.57
C TYR A 941 23.70 -8.38 -5.02
N GLU A 942 23.76 -7.06 -5.20
CA GLU A 942 23.80 -6.45 -6.54
C GLU A 942 25.10 -6.78 -7.29
N ALA A 943 26.16 -7.08 -6.54
CA ALA A 943 27.46 -7.51 -7.07
C ALA A 943 27.61 -9.05 -7.11
N GLY A 944 26.53 -9.80 -6.89
CA GLY A 944 26.53 -11.26 -6.89
C GLY A 944 27.07 -11.91 -5.61
N ARG A 945 27.27 -11.15 -4.51
CA ARG A 945 27.72 -11.67 -3.22
C ARG A 945 26.55 -12.20 -2.41
N PHE A 946 26.14 -13.41 -2.73
CA PHE A 946 25.10 -14.18 -2.03
C PHE A 946 25.28 -15.68 -2.30
N ALA A 947 24.62 -16.51 -1.53
CA ALA A 947 24.56 -17.94 -1.75
C ALA A 947 23.13 -18.44 -1.83
N ARG A 948 22.91 -19.50 -2.61
CA ARG A 948 21.64 -20.20 -2.76
C ARG A 948 21.84 -21.69 -2.56
N ILE A 949 20.89 -22.34 -1.86
CA ILE A 949 20.83 -23.79 -1.71
C ILE A 949 19.40 -24.21 -2.07
N LYS A 950 19.25 -24.93 -3.19
CA LYS A 950 17.93 -25.44 -3.60
C LYS A 950 17.64 -26.76 -2.90
N PHE A 951 16.45 -26.86 -2.32
CA PHE A 951 15.86 -28.09 -1.82
C PHE A 951 14.77 -28.52 -2.80
N SER A 952 14.73 -29.81 -3.16
CA SER A 952 13.70 -30.37 -4.03
C SER A 952 13.23 -31.70 -3.45
N TYR A 953 11.95 -31.81 -3.17
CA TYR A 953 11.32 -33.03 -2.68
C TYR A 953 10.54 -33.71 -3.80
N ASN A 954 10.80 -35.00 -3.99
CA ASN A 954 10.03 -35.84 -4.90
C ASN A 954 9.21 -36.85 -4.10
N ASP A 955 7.89 -36.72 -4.18
CA ASP A 955 6.97 -37.50 -3.35
C ASP A 955 6.91 -38.97 -3.78
N ALA A 956 6.99 -39.27 -5.08
CA ALA A 956 6.94 -40.63 -5.56
C ALA A 956 8.16 -41.49 -5.08
N SER A 957 9.33 -40.85 -5.03
CA SER A 957 10.55 -41.52 -4.55
C SER A 957 10.84 -41.27 -3.07
N LYS A 958 10.04 -40.46 -2.39
CA LYS A 958 10.25 -40.00 -0.99
C LYS A 958 11.68 -39.49 -0.73
N THR A 959 12.20 -38.72 -1.66
CA THR A 959 13.58 -38.23 -1.63
C THR A 959 13.61 -36.71 -1.59
N LEU A 960 14.29 -36.16 -0.58
CA LEU A 960 14.70 -34.78 -0.54
C LEU A 960 16.11 -34.66 -1.14
N THR A 961 16.25 -33.85 -2.19
CA THR A 961 17.55 -33.45 -2.74
C THR A 961 17.93 -32.09 -2.17
N ILE A 962 19.08 -31.97 -1.53
CA ILE A 962 19.75 -30.72 -1.17
C ILE A 962 20.80 -30.51 -2.27
N ALA A 963 20.63 -29.53 -3.12
CA ALA A 963 21.50 -29.30 -4.28
C ALA A 963 22.90 -28.77 -3.88
N ASP A 964 23.82 -28.70 -4.84
CA ASP A 964 25.07 -27.97 -4.65
C ASP A 964 24.77 -26.52 -4.31
N ARG A 965 25.58 -25.92 -3.42
CA ARG A 965 25.47 -24.50 -3.13
C ARG A 965 25.95 -23.66 -4.30
N GLU A 966 25.17 -22.67 -4.69
CA GLU A 966 25.50 -21.70 -5.73
C GLU A 966 25.90 -20.37 -5.08
N GLY A 967 27.00 -19.77 -5.56
CA GLY A 967 27.49 -18.47 -5.09
C GLY A 967 28.22 -18.49 -3.75
N GLU A 968 28.72 -17.34 -3.37
CA GLU A 968 29.44 -17.11 -2.10
C GLU A 968 29.37 -15.66 -1.64
N PHE A 969 29.55 -15.40 -0.37
CA PHE A 969 29.64 -14.07 0.22
C PHE A 969 30.55 -14.06 1.46
N PRO A 970 31.07 -12.90 1.88
CA PRO A 970 31.88 -12.77 3.09
C PRO A 970 31.14 -13.25 4.36
N GLY A 971 31.78 -14.12 5.15
CA GLY A 971 31.20 -14.67 6.36
C GLY A 971 30.21 -15.85 6.16
N MET A 972 30.07 -16.34 4.93
CA MET A 972 29.24 -17.49 4.62
C MET A 972 29.68 -18.74 5.36
N LEU A 973 28.72 -19.53 5.87
CA LEU A 973 28.97 -20.86 6.45
C LEU A 973 29.39 -21.83 5.35
N LYS A 974 30.59 -22.38 5.46
CA LYS A 974 31.10 -23.40 4.51
C LYS A 974 30.45 -24.75 4.74
N GLU A 975 30.21 -25.11 5.99
CA GLU A 975 29.60 -26.35 6.42
C GLU A 975 28.45 -26.07 7.39
N ARG A 976 27.41 -26.88 7.37
CA ARG A 976 26.28 -26.83 8.31
C ARG A 976 25.59 -28.18 8.45
N THR A 977 24.68 -28.25 9.39
CA THR A 977 23.77 -29.37 9.55
C THR A 977 22.37 -28.99 9.11
N PHE A 978 21.70 -29.88 8.39
CA PHE A 978 20.25 -29.81 8.19
C PHE A 978 19.62 -30.95 8.99
N THR A 979 18.70 -30.60 9.90
CA THR A 979 17.83 -31.57 10.56
C THR A 979 16.54 -31.66 9.77
N VAL A 980 16.43 -32.64 8.88
CA VAL A 980 15.23 -32.85 8.05
C VAL A 980 14.14 -33.49 8.91
N VAL A 981 12.95 -32.90 8.93
CA VAL A 981 11.76 -33.39 9.65
C VAL A 981 10.68 -33.71 8.63
N ALA A 982 10.51 -34.98 8.31
CA ALA A 982 9.53 -35.43 7.30
C ALA A 982 8.16 -35.67 7.93
N VAL A 983 7.23 -34.74 7.67
CA VAL A 983 5.84 -34.79 8.16
C VAL A 983 4.98 -35.52 7.13
N SER A 984 4.24 -36.51 7.55
CA SER A 984 3.36 -37.28 6.66
C SER A 984 2.05 -37.67 7.37
N ALA A 985 1.05 -38.08 6.62
CA ALA A 985 -0.23 -38.55 7.17
C ALA A 985 -0.04 -39.73 8.17
N GLY A 986 0.97 -40.60 7.95
CA GLY A 986 1.30 -41.69 8.84
C GLY A 986 2.20 -41.31 10.01
N ASN A 987 2.85 -40.14 9.94
CA ASN A 987 3.74 -39.63 10.98
C ASN A 987 3.67 -38.11 11.10
N PRO A 988 2.65 -37.56 11.76
CA PRO A 988 2.44 -36.11 11.88
C PRO A 988 3.53 -35.43 12.72
N LYS A 989 4.18 -36.11 13.64
CA LYS A 989 5.30 -35.53 14.40
C LYS A 989 6.60 -35.41 13.59
N GLY A 990 6.65 -36.12 12.47
CA GLY A 990 7.79 -36.17 11.58
C GLY A 990 8.90 -37.15 12.07
N LYS A 991 9.68 -37.62 11.10
CA LYS A 991 10.91 -38.40 11.34
C LYS A 991 12.11 -37.45 11.18
N GLU A 992 12.99 -37.42 12.16
CA GLU A 992 14.18 -36.57 12.11
C GLU A 992 15.35 -37.32 11.45
N ILE A 993 16.00 -36.65 10.50
CA ILE A 993 17.18 -37.16 9.80
C ILE A 993 18.22 -36.03 9.78
N VAL A 994 19.39 -36.32 10.37
CA VAL A 994 20.49 -35.34 10.44
C VAL A 994 21.38 -35.48 9.22
N VAL A 995 21.57 -34.38 8.49
CA VAL A 995 22.36 -34.31 7.26
C VAL A 995 23.49 -33.30 7.43
N LYS A 996 24.72 -33.71 7.36
CA LYS A 996 25.87 -32.82 7.28
C LYS A 996 26.03 -32.34 5.83
N TYR A 997 26.11 -31.02 5.63
CA TYR A 997 26.17 -30.39 4.35
C TYR A 997 27.45 -29.53 4.26
N ASP A 998 28.22 -29.80 3.23
CA ASP A 998 29.52 -29.19 2.92
C ASP A 998 29.51 -28.37 1.62
N GLY A 999 28.33 -27.98 1.15
CA GLY A 999 28.14 -27.28 -0.12
C GLY A 999 27.96 -28.21 -1.31
N LYS A 1000 27.96 -29.53 -1.12
CA LYS A 1000 27.78 -30.55 -2.15
C LYS A 1000 26.43 -31.25 -2.04
N LYS A 1001 25.90 -31.66 -3.18
CA LYS A 1001 24.62 -32.36 -3.27
C LYS A 1001 24.51 -33.52 -2.27
N LYS A 1002 23.37 -33.61 -1.63
CA LYS A 1002 22.95 -34.75 -0.77
C LYS A 1002 21.54 -35.18 -1.19
N ASP A 1003 21.33 -36.48 -1.31
CA ASP A 1003 20.01 -37.07 -1.47
C ASP A 1003 19.62 -37.80 -0.18
N VAL A 1004 18.45 -37.48 0.36
CA VAL A 1004 17.98 -37.94 1.67
C VAL A 1004 16.66 -38.65 1.51
N LYS A 1005 16.60 -39.94 1.89
CA LYS A 1005 15.34 -40.68 1.99
C LYS A 1005 14.59 -40.24 3.24
N VAL A 1006 13.38 -39.78 3.11
CA VAL A 1006 12.58 -39.20 4.21
C VAL A 1006 11.56 -40.18 4.79
N GLU A 1007 11.47 -41.40 4.26
CA GLU A 1007 10.69 -42.54 4.81
C GLU A 1007 11.56 -43.61 5.44
#